data_fbef5ee728aa0813496ec6bb4e503752
#
_entry.id   fbef5ee728aa0813496ec6bb4e503752
#
_cell.length_a   1.000
_cell.length_b   1.000
_cell.length_c   1.000
_cell.angle_alpha   90.00
_cell.angle_beta   90.00
_cell.angle_gamma   90.00
#
_symmetry.space_group_name_H-M   'P 1'
#
loop_
_entity.id
_entity.type
_entity.pdbx_description
1 polymer ?
#
loop_
_entity_poly.entity_id
_entity_poly.type
_entity_poly.pdbx_seq_one_letter_code
_entity_poly.pdbx_strand_id
1 'polypeptide(L)'
;MIHVNDRAQSIFSTLDCWSFVCRNGKTLALVAIMALFFLQKADAMPHVFSCCPDTLPVKPDTTGTPKDTLMVPDSLIMADDFKSKVTYQAEDSVLYDLDAGMVYLYGQAKMNYEDVRLEADYIHLNFNSKTLFSTGIPDSAGNISGRPVFHQGEDVFNAETIQYNFQSKRGKITGITTKEGDGFIHGQTVKKEADNTTFVQKGYYTTCDADTPHYCLKSGKIKVIPNNKVVTGPADLHIMNVPTPVAIPFGFFPNMKGRSSGIILPMYGESRQLGFFLRNGGYYLGVSDHFDLALTGDLYSRGSWRVNAFSNYSWRYRFSGNFSANYSYSRISREELPDYSLEKAFFIRWNHTQDAKARPGSTFTANVNAGSNSFYRFNLSNSNNFLTNTFTSSIAWSKSWTGSPFNLSVAATHSQNTQTQDISLSIPSATFNMARQTPFKRRAQVGAVRWYEKIGVGYTTSFLNTITTKDSLLFQEGSLQQFRYGMQHSIPINTNFTIAKYLTVTPGFSYNERWYMRTIDKSWDPEAEQVVVDTVDGFRSARDFSFSTSMNTRIYGLVQFRKGRLAAIRHVMTPSISFTWRPDFSSDFFGYYKEVQVDTTERMQMYSIFEGGVFGGPGFGKASILNFSLDNNFEMKLRKKTD
;
A
#
# COMPACT_ATOMS: atom_id res chain seq x y z
N MET A 1 35.06 -46.76 -32.83
CA MET A 1 35.28 -45.30 -32.72
C MET A 1 33.97 -44.66 -32.40
N ILE A 2 33.86 -44.15 -31.23
CA ILE A 2 32.63 -43.77 -30.54
C ILE A 2 32.35 -42.32 -30.85
N HIS A 3 31.19 -42.02 -31.44
CA HIS A 3 30.66 -40.66 -31.53
C HIS A 3 30.06 -40.23 -30.17
N VAL A 4 30.76 -39.35 -29.49
CA VAL A 4 30.26 -38.56 -28.37
C VAL A 4 30.37 -37.09 -28.79
N ASN A 5 29.31 -36.52 -29.30
CA ASN A 5 29.20 -35.07 -29.41
C ASN A 5 27.82 -34.63 -29.93
N ASP A 6 26.77 -34.72 -29.09
CA ASP A 6 25.49 -34.05 -29.45
C ASP A 6 24.56 -33.77 -28.22
N ARG A 7 25.15 -33.60 -27.04
CA ARG A 7 24.37 -33.19 -25.85
C ARG A 7 24.82 -31.88 -25.19
N ALA A 8 25.71 -31.12 -25.82
CA ALA A 8 26.19 -29.86 -25.27
C ALA A 8 25.56 -28.60 -25.91
N GLN A 9 24.65 -28.75 -26.89
CA GLN A 9 24.00 -27.59 -27.55
C GLN A 9 22.61 -27.25 -27.07
N SER A 10 22.02 -27.99 -26.11
CA SER A 10 20.66 -27.69 -25.62
C SER A 10 20.60 -26.80 -24.36
N ILE A 11 21.74 -26.36 -23.83
CA ILE A 11 21.79 -25.52 -22.62
C ILE A 11 21.93 -24.00 -22.94
N PHE A 12 22.17 -23.62 -24.21
CA PHE A 12 22.33 -22.21 -24.61
C PHE A 12 21.15 -21.60 -25.34
N SER A 13 19.96 -22.21 -25.36
CA SER A 13 18.75 -21.62 -25.97
C SER A 13 17.97 -20.72 -25.02
N THR A 14 18.49 -20.40 -23.82
CA THR A 14 17.88 -19.42 -22.91
C THR A 14 18.16 -17.96 -23.27
N LEU A 15 18.91 -17.71 -24.33
CA LEU A 15 19.16 -16.34 -24.85
C LEU A 15 18.06 -15.84 -25.81
N ASP A 16 17.11 -16.68 -26.22
CA ASP A 16 15.98 -16.24 -27.05
C ASP A 16 14.93 -15.40 -26.31
N CYS A 17 14.95 -15.40 -24.97
CA CYS A 17 14.09 -14.52 -24.20
C CYS A 17 14.49 -13.04 -24.34
N TRP A 18 15.77 -12.75 -24.58
CA TRP A 18 16.27 -11.39 -24.82
C TRP A 18 16.01 -10.91 -26.24
N SER A 19 15.99 -11.79 -27.21
CA SER A 19 15.69 -11.45 -28.62
C SER A 19 14.21 -11.13 -28.81
N PHE A 20 13.31 -11.75 -28.05
CA PHE A 20 11.87 -11.43 -28.05
C PHE A 20 11.57 -10.07 -27.40
N VAL A 21 12.31 -9.67 -26.38
CA VAL A 21 12.21 -8.35 -25.73
C VAL A 21 12.79 -7.25 -26.63
N CYS A 22 13.84 -7.54 -27.39
CA CYS A 22 14.44 -6.57 -28.32
C CYS A 22 13.69 -6.42 -29.66
N ARG A 23 12.88 -7.41 -30.06
CA ARG A 23 12.14 -7.34 -31.32
C ARG A 23 10.86 -6.50 -31.23
N ASN A 24 10.35 -6.27 -30.02
CA ASN A 24 9.22 -5.39 -29.74
C ASN A 24 9.66 -4.13 -28.97
N GLY A 25 10.54 -3.33 -29.59
CA GLY A 25 11.06 -2.07 -29.01
C GLY A 25 10.01 -1.02 -28.61
N LYS A 26 8.72 -1.29 -28.83
CA LYS A 26 7.60 -0.42 -28.45
C LYS A 26 7.04 -0.73 -27.05
N THR A 27 7.22 -1.95 -26.52
CA THR A 27 6.84 -2.28 -25.14
C THR A 27 7.84 -1.75 -24.11
N LEU A 28 9.12 -1.63 -24.49
CA LEU A 28 10.12 -0.97 -23.65
C LEU A 28 9.89 0.55 -23.56
N ALA A 29 9.30 1.17 -24.57
CA ALA A 29 9.00 2.61 -24.54
C ALA A 29 7.93 2.95 -23.48
N LEU A 30 6.93 2.09 -23.25
CA LEU A 30 5.90 2.34 -22.23
C LEU A 30 6.44 2.14 -20.81
N VAL A 31 7.27 1.13 -20.61
CA VAL A 31 7.95 0.88 -19.32
C VAL A 31 9.06 1.90 -19.09
N ALA A 32 9.78 2.34 -20.14
CA ALA A 32 10.79 3.38 -20.05
C ALA A 32 10.18 4.77 -19.85
N ILE A 33 9.02 5.07 -20.41
CA ILE A 33 8.29 6.31 -20.13
C ILE A 33 7.79 6.32 -18.69
N MET A 34 7.34 5.19 -18.15
CA MET A 34 7.02 5.07 -16.73
C MET A 34 8.28 5.21 -15.84
N ALA A 35 9.43 4.66 -16.25
CA ALA A 35 10.69 4.77 -15.52
C ALA A 35 11.31 6.18 -15.61
N LEU A 36 11.18 6.88 -16.75
CA LEU A 36 11.66 8.24 -16.92
C LEU A 36 10.88 9.29 -16.11
N PHE A 37 9.60 9.02 -15.79
CA PHE A 37 8.86 9.85 -14.85
C PHE A 37 9.35 9.71 -13.38
N PHE A 38 10.05 8.61 -13.06
CA PHE A 38 10.64 8.39 -11.73
C PHE A 38 12.08 8.90 -11.59
N LEU A 39 12.79 9.14 -12.69
CA LEU A 39 14.21 9.54 -12.69
C LEU A 39 14.48 11.06 -12.81
N GLN A 40 13.46 11.87 -13.02
CA GLN A 40 13.65 13.33 -13.02
C GLN A 40 13.31 13.92 -11.65
N LYS A 41 14.38 14.26 -10.94
CA LYS A 41 14.57 15.07 -9.72
C LYS A 41 14.90 14.29 -8.46
N ALA A 42 16.14 13.79 -8.45
CA ALA A 42 16.97 13.74 -7.26
C ALA A 42 17.99 14.89 -7.36
N ASP A 43 17.55 16.12 -7.21
CA ASP A 43 18.43 17.24 -6.98
C ASP A 43 18.55 17.49 -5.46
N ALA A 44 19.79 17.52 -5.03
CA ALA A 44 20.25 17.75 -3.69
C ALA A 44 19.70 19.07 -3.12
N MET A 45 19.23 19.02 -1.87
CA MET A 45 19.13 20.22 -1.03
C MET A 45 20.06 20.10 0.17
N PRO A 46 20.74 21.18 0.52
CA PRO A 46 21.77 21.18 1.54
C PRO A 46 21.17 21.13 2.95
N HIS A 47 21.89 20.44 3.83
CA HIS A 47 21.66 20.41 5.26
C HIS A 47 21.82 21.80 5.86
N VAL A 48 20.76 22.33 6.47
CA VAL A 48 20.89 23.41 7.44
C VAL A 48 20.59 22.82 8.81
N PHE A 49 21.65 22.66 9.59
CA PHE A 49 21.58 22.45 11.04
C PHE A 49 21.07 23.75 11.69
N SER A 50 19.99 23.66 12.43
CA SER A 50 19.63 24.68 13.40
C SER A 50 19.49 24.03 14.77
N CYS A 51 20.49 24.28 15.59
CA CYS A 51 20.43 24.06 17.03
C CYS A 51 19.58 25.18 17.67
N CYS A 52 18.65 24.81 18.54
CA CYS A 52 18.21 25.67 19.63
C CYS A 52 17.94 24.81 20.87
N PRO A 53 18.52 25.14 22.00
CA PRO A 53 18.24 24.52 23.28
C PRO A 53 17.18 25.31 24.03
N ASP A 54 16.10 24.66 24.42
CA ASP A 54 15.18 25.24 25.42
C ASP A 54 15.36 24.50 26.75
N THR A 55 16.09 25.18 27.62
CA THR A 55 16.16 24.88 29.05
C THR A 55 15.03 25.61 29.77
N LEU A 56 14.16 24.87 30.45
CA LEU A 56 13.30 25.41 31.51
C LEU A 56 13.70 24.80 32.85
N PRO A 57 13.80 25.62 33.90
CA PRO A 57 14.26 25.15 35.20
C PRO A 57 13.13 24.55 36.04
N VAL A 58 13.37 23.34 36.56
CA VAL A 58 12.51 22.73 37.58
C VAL A 58 13.07 23.09 38.96
N LYS A 59 12.26 23.71 39.79
CA LYS A 59 12.53 23.96 41.22
C LYS A 59 12.48 22.64 41.99
N PRO A 60 13.34 22.45 42.99
CA PRO A 60 13.24 21.33 43.89
C PRO A 60 12.30 21.64 45.07
N ASP A 61 11.32 20.77 45.30
CA ASP A 61 10.60 20.70 46.58
C ASP A 61 11.30 19.73 47.54
N THR A 62 11.78 20.29 48.60
CA THR A 62 12.34 19.61 49.78
C THR A 62 11.22 19.33 50.76
N THR A 63 10.94 18.04 51.07
CA THR A 63 10.63 17.57 52.43
C THR A 63 10.62 16.06 52.46
N GLY A 64 11.51 15.45 53.23
CA GLY A 64 11.52 14.01 53.57
C GLY A 64 12.74 13.69 54.41
N THR A 65 12.54 13.49 55.69
CA THR A 65 13.46 13.16 56.77
C THR A 65 14.46 12.05 56.44
N PRO A 66 15.73 12.17 56.89
CA PRO A 66 16.75 11.16 56.64
C PRO A 66 16.59 9.97 57.59
N LYS A 67 16.50 8.77 57.03
CA LYS A 67 16.85 7.53 57.74
C LYS A 67 18.35 7.35 57.65
N ASP A 68 18.97 7.14 58.82
CA ASP A 68 20.39 6.89 59.00
C ASP A 68 20.89 5.78 58.07
N THR A 69 21.62 6.18 57.04
CA THR A 69 22.49 5.31 56.25
C THR A 69 23.91 5.60 56.71
N LEU A 70 24.52 4.63 57.39
CA LEU A 70 25.95 4.69 57.70
C LEU A 70 26.74 4.91 56.41
N MET A 71 27.16 6.15 56.21
CA MET A 71 28.13 6.49 55.15
C MET A 71 29.49 5.99 55.63
N VAL A 72 30.02 4.96 55.01
CA VAL A 72 31.42 4.56 55.09
C VAL A 72 32.26 5.69 54.42
N PRO A 73 33.33 6.18 55.07
CA PRO A 73 34.11 7.28 54.54
C PRO A 73 34.76 6.93 53.20
N ASP A 74 34.75 7.87 52.29
CA ASP A 74 35.22 7.82 50.90
C ASP A 74 36.73 7.57 50.72
N SER A 75 37.47 7.29 51.79
CA SER A 75 38.94 7.22 51.82
C SER A 75 39.56 5.82 51.71
N LEU A 76 38.75 4.76 51.50
CA LEU A 76 39.26 3.40 51.28
C LEU A 76 39.05 2.86 49.86
N ILE A 77 38.93 3.75 48.90
CA ILE A 77 38.87 3.36 47.51
C ILE A 77 40.29 3.34 46.96
N MET A 78 40.87 2.14 46.78
CA MET A 78 42.03 1.96 45.90
C MET A 78 41.53 2.20 44.46
N ALA A 79 41.60 3.46 44.04
CA ALA A 79 40.82 3.98 42.92
C ALA A 79 41.69 4.26 41.67
N ASP A 80 42.62 3.40 41.28
CA ASP A 80 43.39 3.73 40.06
C ASP A 80 43.26 2.75 38.88
N ASP A 81 42.40 1.70 39.00
CA ASP A 81 42.39 0.61 38.01
C ASP A 81 41.03 0.30 37.36
N PHE A 82 39.95 0.89 37.81
CA PHE A 82 38.61 0.78 37.21
C PHE A 82 38.27 2.09 36.47
N LYS A 83 37.73 1.95 35.25
CA LYS A 83 37.35 3.12 34.45
C LYS A 83 36.19 3.94 35.05
N SER A 84 35.42 3.33 35.95
CA SER A 84 34.24 3.93 36.60
C SER A 84 34.14 3.46 38.04
N LYS A 85 33.41 4.20 38.87
CA LYS A 85 33.14 3.85 40.26
C LYS A 85 32.26 2.60 40.34
N VAL A 86 32.68 1.58 41.06
CA VAL A 86 31.85 0.42 41.42
C VAL A 86 31.05 0.77 42.67
N THR A 87 29.74 0.70 42.61
CA THR A 87 28.85 0.88 43.74
C THR A 87 28.21 -0.46 44.13
N TYR A 88 28.19 -0.80 45.37
CA TYR A 88 27.63 -2.04 45.86
C TYR A 88 26.92 -1.84 47.21
N GLN A 89 25.89 -2.66 47.49
CA GLN A 89 25.16 -2.71 48.74
C GLN A 89 24.69 -4.12 49.01
N ALA A 90 24.49 -4.49 50.25
CA ALA A 90 23.88 -5.74 50.66
C ALA A 90 23.01 -5.49 51.90
N GLU A 91 21.99 -6.32 52.11
CA GLU A 91 21.07 -6.17 53.27
C GLU A 91 21.63 -6.82 54.53
N ASP A 92 22.32 -7.97 54.41
CA ASP A 92 22.80 -8.70 55.58
C ASP A 92 24.17 -8.24 56.04
N SER A 93 25.19 -8.41 55.17
CA SER A 93 26.57 -8.05 55.55
C SER A 93 27.45 -7.77 54.34
N VAL A 94 28.47 -6.90 54.54
CA VAL A 94 29.56 -6.62 53.63
C VAL A 94 30.87 -6.91 54.33
N LEU A 95 31.59 -7.92 53.84
CA LEU A 95 32.90 -8.29 54.38
C LEU A 95 34.01 -7.87 53.45
N TYR A 96 34.99 -7.16 53.96
CA TYR A 96 36.21 -6.72 53.25
C TYR A 96 37.40 -7.55 53.68
N ASP A 97 38.05 -8.21 52.73
CA ASP A 97 39.39 -8.79 52.91
C ASP A 97 40.38 -7.89 52.20
N LEU A 98 41.05 -7.06 53.01
CA LEU A 98 42.00 -6.06 52.50
C LEU A 98 43.29 -6.69 51.98
N ASP A 99 43.75 -7.80 52.55
CA ASP A 99 44.96 -8.50 52.16
C ASP A 99 44.78 -9.21 50.82
N ALA A 100 43.62 -9.82 50.62
CA ALA A 100 43.28 -10.47 49.34
C ALA A 100 42.68 -9.52 48.29
N GLY A 101 42.31 -8.29 48.67
CA GLY A 101 41.64 -7.33 47.82
C GLY A 101 40.26 -7.83 47.36
N MET A 102 39.51 -8.42 48.28
CA MET A 102 38.18 -9.00 48.00
C MET A 102 37.09 -8.35 48.81
N VAL A 103 35.89 -8.29 48.24
CA VAL A 103 34.67 -7.86 48.90
C VAL A 103 33.62 -8.96 48.74
N TYR A 104 32.96 -9.34 49.82
CA TYR A 104 31.89 -10.32 49.86
C TYR A 104 30.63 -9.62 50.34
N LEU A 105 29.53 -9.82 49.58
CA LEU A 105 28.23 -9.22 49.79
C LEU A 105 27.22 -10.35 50.06
N TYR A 106 26.48 -10.27 51.15
CA TYR A 106 25.49 -11.27 51.53
C TYR A 106 24.11 -10.64 51.74
N GLY A 107 23.08 -11.32 51.25
CA GLY A 107 21.67 -10.93 51.37
C GLY A 107 21.28 -9.81 50.41
N GLN A 108 20.44 -10.10 49.42
CA GLN A 108 19.92 -9.18 48.42
C GLN A 108 20.97 -8.19 47.90
N ALA A 109 22.17 -8.70 47.65
CA ALA A 109 23.30 -7.90 47.22
C ALA A 109 23.07 -7.28 45.84
N LYS A 110 23.41 -6.00 45.69
CA LYS A 110 23.31 -5.24 44.42
C LYS A 110 24.64 -4.60 44.12
N MET A 111 25.04 -4.67 42.84
CA MET A 111 26.26 -4.06 42.36
C MET A 111 25.99 -3.34 41.03
N ASN A 112 26.50 -2.13 40.90
CA ASN A 112 26.43 -1.38 39.65
C ASN A 112 27.85 -0.95 39.22
N TYR A 113 28.14 -1.13 37.93
CA TYR A 113 29.38 -0.72 37.28
C TYR A 113 29.10 -0.38 35.81
N GLU A 114 29.37 0.85 35.39
CA GLU A 114 29.00 1.36 34.05
C GLU A 114 27.53 1.05 33.71
N ASP A 115 27.28 0.25 32.66
CA ASP A 115 25.98 -0.20 32.17
C ASP A 115 25.53 -1.54 32.76
N VAL A 116 26.34 -2.10 33.68
CA VAL A 116 26.11 -3.41 34.31
C VAL A 116 25.49 -3.23 35.69
N ARG A 117 24.37 -3.91 35.95
CA ARG A 117 23.74 -4.05 37.24
C ARG A 117 23.56 -5.54 37.56
N LEU A 118 24.01 -5.98 38.70
CA LEU A 118 23.89 -7.34 39.18
C LEU A 118 23.17 -7.36 40.51
N GLU A 119 22.19 -8.25 40.66
CA GLU A 119 21.47 -8.52 41.87
C GLU A 119 21.55 -10.01 42.23
N ALA A 120 21.88 -10.38 43.45
CA ALA A 120 21.94 -11.76 43.93
C ALA A 120 22.03 -11.83 45.46
N ASP A 121 21.78 -13.00 46.05
CA ASP A 121 21.98 -13.15 47.49
C ASP A 121 23.44 -13.24 47.89
N TYR A 122 24.30 -13.68 46.98
CA TYR A 122 25.75 -13.71 47.20
C TYR A 122 26.52 -13.16 46.03
N ILE A 123 27.35 -12.16 46.26
CA ILE A 123 28.28 -11.58 45.29
C ILE A 123 29.65 -11.47 45.91
N HIS A 124 30.69 -11.96 45.24
CA HIS A 124 32.03 -11.62 45.64
C HIS A 124 32.80 -10.94 44.49
N LEU A 125 33.53 -9.91 44.81
CA LEU A 125 34.30 -9.07 43.90
C LEU A 125 35.78 -9.13 44.29
N ASN A 126 36.62 -9.51 43.34
CA ASN A 126 38.08 -9.46 43.48
C ASN A 126 38.63 -8.28 42.71
N PHE A 127 39.15 -7.28 43.40
CA PHE A 127 39.68 -6.08 42.79
C PHE A 127 41.02 -6.31 42.08
N ASN A 128 41.85 -7.25 42.56
CA ASN A 128 43.17 -7.54 41.97
C ASN A 128 43.03 -8.22 40.60
N SER A 129 42.14 -9.23 40.50
CA SER A 129 41.88 -9.95 39.24
C SER A 129 40.77 -9.33 38.41
N LYS A 130 40.09 -8.28 38.92
CA LYS A 130 38.95 -7.61 38.30
C LYS A 130 37.84 -8.58 37.92
N THR A 131 37.61 -9.59 38.79
CA THR A 131 36.63 -10.62 38.56
C THR A 131 35.50 -10.54 39.58
N LEU A 132 34.33 -10.85 39.11
CA LEU A 132 33.12 -10.97 39.90
C LEU A 132 32.60 -12.42 39.82
N PHE A 133 32.12 -12.92 40.92
CA PHE A 133 31.35 -14.16 41.02
C PHE A 133 30.07 -13.91 41.77
N SER A 134 28.98 -14.55 41.33
CA SER A 134 27.67 -14.42 41.97
C SER A 134 26.89 -15.72 41.90
N THR A 135 26.15 -16.01 42.97
CA THR A 135 25.30 -17.19 43.07
C THR A 135 24.15 -16.92 44.04
N GLY A 136 23.11 -17.75 44.02
CA GLY A 136 22.08 -17.78 45.06
C GLY A 136 22.57 -18.56 46.30
N ILE A 137 21.88 -18.42 47.42
CA ILE A 137 22.16 -19.13 48.68
C ILE A 137 21.06 -20.16 48.90
N PRO A 138 21.38 -21.41 49.30
CA PRO A 138 20.38 -22.40 49.65
C PRO A 138 19.67 -22.01 50.97
N ASP A 139 18.36 -22.05 50.98
CA ASP A 139 17.53 -21.88 52.17
C ASP A 139 17.58 -23.12 53.07
N SER A 140 16.89 -23.06 54.23
CA SER A 140 16.85 -24.16 55.20
C SER A 140 16.19 -25.45 54.66
N ALA A 141 15.44 -25.36 53.56
CA ALA A 141 14.81 -26.48 52.85
C ALA A 141 15.64 -26.99 51.67
N GLY A 142 16.83 -26.38 51.38
CA GLY A 142 17.71 -26.72 50.28
C GLY A 142 17.34 -26.07 48.95
N ASN A 143 16.34 -25.18 48.89
CA ASN A 143 16.01 -24.45 47.68
C ASN A 143 16.94 -23.24 47.56
N ILE A 144 17.42 -22.97 46.35
CA ILE A 144 18.31 -21.82 46.07
C ILE A 144 17.45 -20.57 45.94
N SER A 145 17.61 -19.62 46.86
CA SER A 145 17.02 -18.28 46.82
C SER A 145 17.98 -17.25 46.21
N GLY A 146 17.48 -16.10 45.81
CA GLY A 146 18.27 -14.95 45.36
C GLY A 146 19.24 -15.25 44.21
N ARG A 147 18.80 -16.02 43.21
CA ARG A 147 19.60 -16.31 42.01
C ARG A 147 20.04 -15.03 41.32
N PRO A 148 21.25 -15.00 40.73
CA PRO A 148 21.77 -13.83 40.04
C PRO A 148 20.89 -13.35 38.92
N VAL A 149 20.60 -12.06 38.90
CA VAL A 149 19.97 -11.33 37.81
C VAL A 149 20.95 -10.27 37.31
N PHE A 150 21.39 -10.41 36.08
CA PHE A 150 22.38 -9.54 35.45
C PHE A 150 21.69 -8.69 34.40
N HIS A 151 21.82 -7.37 34.51
CA HIS A 151 21.31 -6.41 33.55
C HIS A 151 22.50 -5.75 32.83
N GLN A 152 22.41 -5.66 31.51
CA GLN A 152 23.35 -4.88 30.70
C GLN A 152 22.59 -4.13 29.60
N GLY A 153 22.44 -2.83 29.75
CA GLY A 153 21.57 -2.03 28.88
C GLY A 153 20.12 -2.50 28.95
N GLU A 154 19.55 -2.93 27.83
CA GLU A 154 18.17 -3.50 27.75
C GLU A 154 18.12 -5.02 28.01
N ASP A 155 19.27 -5.70 28.04
CA ASP A 155 19.35 -7.15 28.17
C ASP A 155 19.29 -7.59 29.63
N VAL A 156 18.48 -8.59 29.94
CA VAL A 156 18.31 -9.19 31.28
C VAL A 156 18.62 -10.69 31.21
N PHE A 157 19.51 -11.15 32.08
CA PHE A 157 19.93 -12.52 32.17
C PHE A 157 19.67 -13.06 33.58
N ASN A 158 18.81 -14.07 33.67
CA ASN A 158 18.64 -14.85 34.91
C ASN A 158 19.58 -16.06 34.85
N ALA A 159 20.32 -16.32 35.93
CA ALA A 159 21.33 -17.37 35.93
C ALA A 159 21.42 -18.08 37.29
N GLU A 160 22.02 -19.28 37.31
CA GLU A 160 22.38 -19.99 38.55
C GLU A 160 23.68 -19.45 39.12
N THR A 161 24.70 -19.27 38.25
CA THR A 161 25.97 -18.64 38.65
C THR A 161 26.48 -17.75 37.55
N ILE A 162 27.16 -16.66 37.94
CA ILE A 162 27.78 -15.71 37.02
C ILE A 162 29.22 -15.51 37.44
N GLN A 163 30.13 -15.66 36.47
CA GLN A 163 31.51 -15.24 36.58
C GLN A 163 31.78 -14.21 35.48
N TYR A 164 32.24 -13.02 35.85
CA TYR A 164 32.50 -11.94 34.90
C TYR A 164 33.83 -11.26 35.19
N ASN A 165 34.55 -10.91 34.14
CA ASN A 165 35.81 -10.17 34.25
C ASN A 165 35.64 -8.79 33.60
N PHE A 166 35.74 -7.74 34.38
CA PHE A 166 35.53 -6.35 33.96
C PHE A 166 36.58 -5.84 32.97
N GLN A 167 37.81 -6.36 33.06
CA GLN A 167 38.91 -5.93 32.20
C GLN A 167 38.78 -6.52 30.79
N SER A 168 38.52 -7.83 30.70
CA SER A 168 38.37 -8.55 29.43
C SER A 168 36.96 -8.46 28.86
N LYS A 169 36.00 -7.98 29.64
CA LYS A 169 34.55 -7.96 29.33
C LYS A 169 33.98 -9.34 28.94
N ARG A 170 34.58 -10.42 29.47
CA ARG A 170 34.18 -11.79 29.26
C ARG A 170 33.48 -12.36 30.46
N GLY A 171 32.47 -13.19 30.20
CA GLY A 171 31.72 -13.87 31.25
C GLY A 171 31.47 -15.35 30.97
N LYS A 172 31.38 -16.13 32.07
CA LYS A 172 30.88 -17.50 32.06
C LYS A 172 29.67 -17.57 32.97
N ILE A 173 28.56 -18.06 32.45
CA ILE A 173 27.26 -18.07 33.10
C ILE A 173 26.76 -19.53 33.05
N THR A 174 26.19 -20.02 34.14
CA THR A 174 25.54 -21.32 34.16
C THR A 174 24.05 -21.20 34.44
N GLY A 175 23.24 -22.08 33.86
CA GLY A 175 21.79 -22.10 34.05
C GLY A 175 21.11 -20.80 33.58
N ILE A 176 21.45 -20.32 32.36
CA ILE A 176 20.92 -19.03 31.87
C ILE A 176 19.54 -19.19 31.27
N THR A 177 18.69 -18.19 31.54
CA THR A 177 17.46 -17.91 30.77
C THR A 177 17.47 -16.45 30.35
N THR A 178 17.37 -16.21 29.04
CA THR A 178 17.31 -14.85 28.49
C THR A 178 16.27 -14.75 27.38
N LYS A 179 15.65 -13.58 27.28
CA LYS A 179 14.72 -13.26 26.18
C LYS A 179 15.50 -12.73 25.00
N GLU A 180 15.28 -13.31 23.83
CA GLU A 180 15.96 -12.93 22.58
C GLU A 180 14.92 -12.80 21.46
N GLY A 181 14.65 -11.58 21.03
CA GLY A 181 13.54 -11.28 20.12
C GLY A 181 12.18 -11.65 20.71
N ASP A 182 11.42 -12.48 19.99
CA ASP A 182 10.10 -12.97 20.43
C ASP A 182 10.17 -14.30 21.20
N GLY A 183 11.37 -14.79 21.53
CA GLY A 183 11.53 -16.08 22.20
C GLY A 183 12.52 -16.05 23.36
N PHE A 184 12.69 -17.22 23.97
CA PHE A 184 13.55 -17.45 25.13
C PHE A 184 14.66 -18.43 24.74
N ILE A 185 15.89 -18.12 25.14
CA ILE A 185 17.05 -19.02 25.05
C ILE A 185 17.40 -19.48 26.45
N HIS A 186 17.42 -20.80 26.64
CA HIS A 186 17.90 -21.45 27.85
C HIS A 186 19.25 -22.12 27.53
N GLY A 187 20.18 -22.03 28.43
CA GLY A 187 21.50 -22.63 28.23
C GLY A 187 22.11 -23.18 29.50
N GLN A 188 22.69 -24.40 29.45
CA GLN A 188 23.36 -24.99 30.60
C GLN A 188 24.65 -24.23 30.95
N THR A 189 25.47 -23.91 29.93
CA THR A 189 26.70 -23.12 30.08
C THR A 189 26.77 -22.10 28.96
N VAL A 190 27.02 -20.87 29.33
CA VAL A 190 27.10 -19.76 28.40
C VAL A 190 28.41 -19.02 28.58
N LYS A 191 29.09 -18.72 27.47
CA LYS A 191 30.28 -17.89 27.43
C LYS A 191 29.96 -16.62 26.66
N LYS A 192 30.14 -15.48 27.31
CA LYS A 192 30.01 -14.15 26.71
C LYS A 192 31.38 -13.59 26.37
N GLU A 193 31.56 -13.11 25.16
CA GLU A 193 32.76 -12.44 24.69
C GLU A 193 32.67 -10.91 24.79
N ALA A 194 33.81 -10.23 24.60
CA ALA A 194 33.88 -8.78 24.71
C ALA A 194 33.03 -8.00 23.69
N ASP A 195 32.74 -8.60 22.54
CA ASP A 195 31.89 -8.06 21.48
C ASP A 195 30.38 -8.38 21.70
N ASN A 196 30.02 -8.83 22.91
CA ASN A 196 28.70 -9.31 23.28
C ASN A 196 28.24 -10.58 22.53
N THR A 197 29.09 -11.18 21.69
CA THR A 197 28.77 -12.50 21.10
C THR A 197 28.68 -13.54 22.23
N THR A 198 27.60 -14.31 22.22
CA THR A 198 27.30 -15.28 23.25
C THR A 198 27.32 -16.70 22.66
N PHE A 199 28.07 -17.61 23.29
CA PHE A 199 28.11 -19.02 22.95
C PHE A 199 27.40 -19.82 24.02
N VAL A 200 26.38 -20.59 23.61
CA VAL A 200 25.56 -21.41 24.51
C VAL A 200 25.87 -22.88 24.23
N GLN A 201 26.17 -23.61 25.27
CA GLN A 201 26.36 -25.06 25.22
C GLN A 201 25.14 -25.75 25.85
N LYS A 202 24.60 -26.77 25.16
CA LYS A 202 23.40 -27.51 25.55
C LYS A 202 22.23 -26.55 25.84
N GLY A 203 21.87 -25.77 24.81
CA GLY A 203 20.79 -24.81 24.91
C GLY A 203 19.54 -25.26 24.14
N TYR A 204 18.43 -24.60 24.45
CA TYR A 204 17.22 -24.70 23.67
C TYR A 204 16.57 -23.32 23.47
N TYR A 205 15.88 -23.20 22.35
CA TYR A 205 15.11 -22.04 22.00
C TYR A 205 13.61 -22.39 21.99
N THR A 206 12.79 -21.51 22.57
CA THR A 206 11.34 -21.66 22.59
C THR A 206 10.68 -20.27 22.56
N THR A 207 9.44 -20.18 22.05
CA THR A 207 8.60 -18.98 22.21
C THR A 207 7.58 -19.14 23.35
N CYS A 208 7.64 -20.24 24.10
CA CYS A 208 6.83 -20.52 25.26
C CYS A 208 7.50 -19.94 26.51
N ASP A 209 6.77 -19.17 27.30
CA ASP A 209 7.21 -18.52 28.54
C ASP A 209 7.11 -19.40 29.78
N ALA A 210 6.64 -20.65 29.65
CA ALA A 210 6.54 -21.59 30.74
C ALA A 210 7.92 -22.13 31.17
N ASP A 211 8.14 -22.38 32.44
CA ASP A 211 9.37 -22.98 32.99
C ASP A 211 9.72 -24.32 32.31
N THR A 212 8.69 -25.11 31.99
CA THR A 212 8.82 -26.29 31.15
C THR A 212 8.07 -26.03 29.84
N PRO A 213 8.77 -25.70 28.75
CA PRO A 213 8.12 -25.31 27.54
C PRO A 213 7.40 -26.46 26.83
N HIS A 214 6.22 -26.19 26.26
CA HIS A 214 5.44 -27.17 25.51
C HIS A 214 6.17 -27.68 24.27
N TYR A 215 7.03 -26.84 23.69
CA TYR A 215 7.91 -27.20 22.57
C TYR A 215 9.20 -26.40 22.64
N CYS A 216 10.29 -27.00 22.19
CA CYS A 216 11.57 -26.30 22.08
C CYS A 216 12.45 -26.92 21.00
N LEU A 217 13.33 -26.12 20.44
CA LEU A 217 14.41 -26.57 19.55
C LEU A 217 15.67 -26.72 20.40
N LYS A 218 16.11 -27.96 20.67
CA LYS A 218 17.35 -28.24 21.42
C LYS A 218 18.54 -28.32 20.48
N SER A 219 19.65 -27.71 20.88
CA SER A 219 20.91 -27.78 20.15
C SER A 219 22.09 -27.88 21.13
N GLY A 220 23.07 -28.67 20.74
CA GLY A 220 24.31 -28.81 21.51
C GLY A 220 25.15 -27.52 21.57
N LYS A 221 25.06 -26.69 20.53
CA LYS A 221 25.83 -25.43 20.41
C LYS A 221 24.99 -24.36 19.72
N ILE A 222 24.87 -23.20 20.36
CA ILE A 222 24.18 -22.03 19.82
C ILE A 222 25.14 -20.84 19.92
N LYS A 223 25.23 -20.04 18.88
CA LYS A 223 25.96 -18.78 18.83
C LYS A 223 24.96 -17.65 18.59
N VAL A 224 24.89 -16.72 19.53
CA VAL A 224 24.04 -15.51 19.44
C VAL A 224 24.95 -14.33 19.08
N ILE A 225 24.67 -13.67 17.99
CA ILE A 225 25.32 -12.42 17.58
C ILE A 225 24.27 -11.32 17.76
N PRO A 226 24.44 -10.42 18.72
CA PRO A 226 23.45 -9.40 19.04
C PRO A 226 23.08 -8.56 17.83
N ASN A 227 21.80 -8.22 17.69
CA ASN A 227 21.27 -7.41 16.58
C ASN A 227 21.62 -7.93 15.16
N ASN A 228 21.93 -9.23 15.02
CA ASN A 228 22.25 -9.83 13.74
C ASN A 228 21.54 -11.19 13.57
N LYS A 229 22.06 -12.25 14.18
CA LYS A 229 21.54 -13.60 13.99
C LYS A 229 21.86 -14.53 15.15
N VAL A 230 21.03 -15.56 15.29
CA VAL A 230 21.30 -16.75 16.12
C VAL A 230 21.66 -17.89 15.15
N VAL A 231 22.80 -18.53 15.38
CA VAL A 231 23.27 -19.68 14.61
C VAL A 231 23.28 -20.89 15.50
N THR A 232 22.64 -21.99 15.08
CA THR A 232 22.66 -23.25 15.83
C THR A 232 23.41 -24.33 15.06
N GLY A 233 24.05 -25.24 15.79
CA GLY A 233 24.46 -26.53 15.26
C GLY A 233 23.26 -27.43 14.97
N PRO A 234 23.45 -28.74 14.85
CA PRO A 234 22.33 -29.66 14.70
C PRO A 234 21.31 -29.44 15.83
N ALA A 235 20.04 -29.31 15.45
CA ALA A 235 18.97 -29.03 16.40
C ALA A 235 17.77 -29.93 16.11
N ASP A 236 17.16 -30.43 17.18
CA ASP A 236 15.99 -31.31 17.16
C ASP A 236 14.80 -30.66 17.86
N LEU A 237 13.61 -30.89 17.31
CA LEU A 237 12.37 -30.41 17.88
C LEU A 237 11.90 -31.34 18.98
N HIS A 238 11.71 -30.81 20.18
CA HIS A 238 11.07 -31.49 21.30
C HIS A 238 9.67 -30.93 21.55
N ILE A 239 8.72 -31.82 21.81
CA ILE A 239 7.36 -31.47 22.24
C ILE A 239 7.14 -32.12 23.59
N MET A 240 6.76 -31.31 24.60
CA MET A 240 6.64 -31.77 25.99
C MET A 240 7.86 -32.58 26.48
N ASN A 241 9.04 -32.11 26.10
CA ASN A 241 10.36 -32.71 26.36
C ASN A 241 10.64 -34.06 25.66
N VAL A 242 9.74 -34.55 24.83
CA VAL A 242 9.92 -35.77 23.98
C VAL A 242 10.53 -35.38 22.65
N PRO A 243 11.65 -36.01 22.23
CA PRO A 243 12.24 -35.73 20.94
C PRO A 243 11.35 -36.21 19.79
N THR A 244 11.18 -35.38 18.78
CA THR A 244 10.48 -35.74 17.53
C THR A 244 11.49 -36.13 16.45
N PRO A 245 11.07 -36.82 15.36
CA PRO A 245 11.94 -37.11 14.24
C PRO A 245 12.29 -35.90 13.37
N VAL A 246 11.88 -34.69 13.79
CA VAL A 246 12.17 -33.45 13.08
C VAL A 246 13.47 -32.86 13.60
N ALA A 247 14.50 -32.90 12.75
CA ALA A 247 15.80 -32.31 13.05
C ALA A 247 16.32 -31.48 11.88
N ILE A 248 17.05 -30.44 12.20
CA ILE A 248 17.75 -29.58 11.23
C ILE A 248 19.26 -29.71 11.45
N PRO A 249 20.08 -29.87 10.40
CA PRO A 249 21.53 -30.02 10.55
C PRO A 249 22.21 -28.72 11.06
N PHE A 250 21.65 -27.58 10.78
CA PHE A 250 22.02 -26.26 11.32
C PHE A 250 20.87 -25.27 11.13
N GLY A 251 20.82 -24.22 11.93
CA GLY A 251 19.80 -23.18 11.84
C GLY A 251 20.41 -21.78 11.82
N PHE A 252 19.77 -20.87 11.04
CA PHE A 252 20.02 -19.44 11.08
C PHE A 252 18.70 -18.76 11.41
N PHE A 253 18.65 -18.06 12.53
CA PHE A 253 17.49 -17.29 12.93
C PHE A 253 17.89 -15.82 12.97
N PRO A 254 17.21 -14.94 12.22
CA PRO A 254 17.50 -13.51 12.28
C PRO A 254 17.15 -12.97 13.68
N ASN A 255 18.07 -12.21 14.24
CA ASN A 255 17.93 -11.55 15.54
C ASN A 255 18.14 -10.05 15.36
N MET A 256 17.33 -9.45 14.49
CA MET A 256 17.41 -8.01 14.19
C MET A 256 16.08 -7.37 14.54
N LYS A 257 16.11 -6.20 15.18
CA LYS A 257 14.94 -5.34 15.31
C LYS A 257 14.62 -4.79 13.91
N GLY A 258 13.44 -5.13 13.36
CA GLY A 258 13.00 -4.66 12.04
C GLY A 258 12.89 -5.75 10.98
N ARG A 259 12.88 -5.35 9.71
CA ARG A 259 12.76 -6.26 8.57
C ARG A 259 14.09 -6.96 8.28
N SER A 260 14.09 -8.26 8.23
CA SER A 260 15.26 -9.06 7.84
C SER A 260 15.00 -9.85 6.57
N SER A 261 16.02 -9.94 5.72
CA SER A 261 15.99 -10.78 4.52
C SER A 261 16.15 -12.25 4.89
N GLY A 262 15.50 -13.14 4.13
CA GLY A 262 15.57 -14.58 4.41
C GLY A 262 14.95 -15.44 3.32
N ILE A 263 15.18 -16.75 3.44
CA ILE A 263 14.63 -17.76 2.55
C ILE A 263 13.18 -18.03 2.91
N ILE A 264 12.31 -18.05 1.92
CA ILE A 264 10.92 -18.49 2.03
C ILE A 264 10.90 -19.98 1.68
N LEU A 265 10.57 -20.82 2.66
CA LEU A 265 10.50 -22.26 2.44
C LEU A 265 9.29 -22.61 1.56
N PRO A 266 9.47 -23.45 0.54
CA PRO A 266 8.38 -23.86 -0.32
C PRO A 266 7.43 -24.81 0.40
N MET A 267 6.15 -24.75 0.06
CA MET A 267 5.17 -25.77 0.38
C MET A 267 5.26 -26.89 -0.65
N TYR A 268 5.25 -28.11 -0.20
CA TYR A 268 5.21 -29.28 -1.08
C TYR A 268 3.80 -29.90 -1.10
N GLY A 269 3.49 -30.58 -2.18
CA GLY A 269 2.22 -31.27 -2.33
C GLY A 269 2.08 -31.91 -3.70
N GLU A 270 0.88 -32.40 -4.00
CA GLU A 270 0.54 -33.04 -5.26
C GLU A 270 -0.69 -32.38 -5.90
N SER A 271 -0.65 -32.21 -7.20
CA SER A 271 -1.75 -31.76 -8.03
C SER A 271 -2.09 -32.83 -9.08
N ARG A 272 -3.37 -33.16 -9.21
CA ARG A 272 -3.83 -34.14 -10.20
C ARG A 272 -3.41 -33.78 -11.63
N GLN A 273 -3.44 -32.50 -11.99
CA GLN A 273 -3.12 -32.01 -13.33
C GLN A 273 -1.62 -31.75 -13.54
N LEU A 274 -0.93 -31.18 -12.53
CA LEU A 274 0.43 -30.67 -12.66
C LEU A 274 1.50 -31.55 -11.99
N GLY A 275 1.08 -32.63 -11.29
CA GLY A 275 1.96 -33.54 -10.57
C GLY A 275 2.42 -32.99 -9.21
N PHE A 276 3.56 -33.51 -8.72
CA PHE A 276 4.16 -33.01 -7.48
C PHE A 276 4.64 -31.58 -7.65
N PHE A 277 4.53 -30.78 -6.58
CA PHE A 277 4.93 -29.38 -6.63
C PHE A 277 5.70 -28.93 -5.39
N LEU A 278 6.53 -27.91 -5.63
CA LEU A 278 7.07 -26.99 -4.64
C LEU A 278 6.53 -25.61 -4.96
N ARG A 279 5.73 -25.03 -4.06
CA ARG A 279 5.08 -23.71 -4.26
C ARG A 279 5.57 -22.67 -3.28
N ASN A 280 5.59 -21.41 -3.74
CA ASN A 280 5.92 -20.23 -2.94
C ASN A 280 7.31 -20.30 -2.28
N GLY A 281 8.24 -21.11 -2.83
CA GLY A 281 9.62 -21.10 -2.41
C GLY A 281 10.34 -19.87 -2.97
N GLY A 282 11.25 -19.28 -2.20
CA GLY A 282 11.94 -18.10 -2.70
C GLY A 282 12.80 -17.37 -1.69
N TYR A 283 12.92 -16.07 -1.91
CA TYR A 283 13.72 -15.20 -1.06
C TYR A 283 13.01 -13.88 -0.80
N TYR A 284 12.94 -13.49 0.47
CA TYR A 284 12.48 -12.18 0.90
C TYR A 284 13.66 -11.24 1.11
N LEU A 285 13.61 -10.09 0.47
CA LEU A 285 14.58 -9.01 0.55
C LEU A 285 13.99 -7.86 1.36
N GLY A 286 14.41 -7.71 2.59
CA GLY A 286 14.14 -6.53 3.42
C GLY A 286 15.13 -5.42 3.06
N VAL A 287 14.88 -4.69 1.97
CA VAL A 287 15.83 -3.69 1.43
C VAL A 287 15.95 -2.49 2.36
N SER A 288 14.84 -2.05 2.94
CA SER A 288 14.78 -0.95 3.91
C SER A 288 13.48 -1.00 4.71
N ASP A 289 13.35 -0.15 5.72
CA ASP A 289 12.09 -0.01 6.48
C ASP A 289 10.91 0.46 5.61
N HIS A 290 11.20 1.01 4.44
CA HIS A 290 10.21 1.60 3.54
C HIS A 290 9.87 0.74 2.32
N PHE A 291 10.71 -0.25 1.99
CA PHE A 291 10.60 -1.04 0.78
C PHE A 291 11.04 -2.48 1.02
N ASP A 292 10.24 -3.43 0.58
CA ASP A 292 10.57 -4.85 0.56
C ASP A 292 10.35 -5.48 -0.82
N LEU A 293 10.93 -6.64 -1.04
CA LEU A 293 10.74 -7.44 -2.24
C LEU A 293 10.76 -8.93 -1.90
N ALA A 294 9.69 -9.63 -2.20
CA ALA A 294 9.63 -11.09 -2.15
C ALA A 294 9.67 -11.63 -3.58
N LEU A 295 10.67 -12.45 -3.86
CA LEU A 295 10.77 -13.22 -5.10
C LEU A 295 10.46 -14.68 -4.79
N THR A 296 9.36 -15.20 -5.33
CA THR A 296 8.92 -16.59 -5.10
C THR A 296 8.72 -17.33 -6.40
N GLY A 297 8.86 -18.63 -6.36
CA GLY A 297 8.62 -19.50 -7.51
C GLY A 297 7.83 -20.74 -7.14
N ASP A 298 7.15 -21.28 -8.13
CA ASP A 298 6.49 -22.58 -8.09
C ASP A 298 7.13 -23.48 -9.14
N LEU A 299 7.38 -24.72 -8.78
CA LEU A 299 7.90 -25.75 -9.67
C LEU A 299 7.00 -26.97 -9.61
N TYR A 300 6.71 -27.55 -10.75
CA TYR A 300 5.84 -28.73 -10.89
C TYR A 300 6.56 -29.85 -11.65
N SER A 301 6.37 -31.07 -11.21
CA SER A 301 7.06 -32.23 -11.79
C SER A 301 6.73 -32.48 -13.27
N ARG A 302 5.61 -31.98 -13.78
CA ARG A 302 5.23 -32.08 -15.20
C ARG A 302 5.75 -30.92 -16.07
N GLY A 303 6.70 -30.13 -15.56
CA GLY A 303 7.39 -29.09 -16.34
C GLY A 303 6.73 -27.72 -16.32
N SER A 304 5.62 -27.52 -15.56
CA SER A 304 5.06 -26.20 -15.31
C SER A 304 5.89 -25.46 -14.26
N TRP A 305 5.95 -24.13 -14.38
CA TRP A 305 6.60 -23.27 -13.39
C TRP A 305 5.97 -21.89 -13.34
N ARG A 306 6.17 -21.19 -12.24
CA ARG A 306 5.72 -19.80 -12.03
C ARG A 306 6.78 -19.03 -11.28
N VAL A 307 6.89 -17.74 -11.61
CA VAL A 307 7.69 -16.77 -10.86
C VAL A 307 6.81 -15.63 -10.44
N ASN A 308 6.91 -15.22 -9.17
CA ASN A 308 6.17 -14.13 -8.61
C ASN A 308 7.15 -13.15 -7.96
N ALA A 309 7.01 -11.87 -8.27
CA ALA A 309 7.65 -10.77 -7.57
C ALA A 309 6.57 -9.98 -6.82
N PHE A 310 6.74 -9.77 -5.54
CA PHE A 310 5.83 -8.98 -4.72
C PHE A 310 6.61 -7.99 -3.89
N SER A 311 6.15 -6.75 -3.86
CA SER A 311 6.81 -5.66 -3.15
C SER A 311 5.78 -4.77 -2.46
N ASN A 312 6.05 -4.39 -1.21
CA ASN A 312 5.36 -3.31 -0.52
C ASN A 312 6.31 -2.15 -0.32
N TYR A 313 5.78 -0.96 -0.45
CA TYR A 313 6.51 0.25 -0.14
C TYR A 313 5.63 1.26 0.60
N SER A 314 6.21 1.95 1.57
CA SER A 314 5.50 2.95 2.37
C SER A 314 6.46 4.01 2.90
N TRP A 315 6.22 5.25 2.53
CA TRP A 315 6.86 6.42 3.12
C TRP A 315 5.81 7.23 3.87
N ARG A 316 5.92 7.25 5.18
CA ARG A 316 4.97 7.93 6.06
C ARG A 316 4.79 9.39 5.63
N TYR A 317 3.53 9.84 5.51
CA TYR A 317 3.12 11.17 5.05
C TYR A 317 3.51 11.51 3.60
N ARG A 318 3.94 10.55 2.80
CA ARG A 318 4.25 10.75 1.38
C ARG A 318 3.41 9.89 0.47
N PHE A 319 3.62 8.60 0.48
CA PHE A 319 2.88 7.63 -0.34
C PHE A 319 3.06 6.20 0.18
N SER A 320 2.14 5.35 -0.20
CA SER A 320 2.22 3.91 0.04
C SER A 320 1.65 3.15 -1.15
N GLY A 321 2.07 1.90 -1.27
CA GLY A 321 1.56 1.04 -2.32
C GLY A 321 2.14 -0.36 -2.27
N ASN A 322 1.67 -1.19 -3.19
CA ASN A 322 2.21 -2.51 -3.46
C ASN A 322 2.30 -2.76 -4.96
N PHE A 323 3.24 -3.57 -5.33
CA PHE A 323 3.46 -4.03 -6.69
C PHE A 323 3.57 -5.54 -6.70
N SER A 324 2.92 -6.20 -7.64
CA SER A 324 3.12 -7.61 -7.91
C SER A 324 3.19 -7.90 -9.40
N ALA A 325 4.15 -8.73 -9.79
CA ALA A 325 4.29 -9.24 -11.15
C ALA A 325 4.38 -10.76 -11.08
N ASN A 326 3.56 -11.42 -11.86
CA ASN A 326 3.48 -12.87 -11.94
C ASN A 326 3.69 -13.28 -13.38
N TYR A 327 4.49 -14.32 -13.58
CA TYR A 327 4.63 -14.98 -14.87
C TYR A 327 4.51 -16.46 -14.68
N SER A 328 3.71 -17.12 -15.48
CA SER A 328 3.48 -18.56 -15.43
C SER A 328 3.66 -19.20 -16.79
N TYR A 329 4.29 -20.37 -16.76
CA TYR A 329 4.40 -21.31 -17.86
C TYR A 329 3.68 -22.58 -17.42
N SER A 330 2.50 -22.79 -17.95
CA SER A 330 1.62 -23.91 -17.57
C SER A 330 1.52 -24.91 -18.71
N ARG A 331 1.98 -26.11 -18.43
CA ARG A 331 1.90 -27.26 -19.34
C ARG A 331 0.88 -28.24 -18.76
N ILE A 332 -0.22 -28.43 -19.43
CA ILE A 332 -1.28 -29.35 -19.04
C ILE A 332 -1.19 -30.55 -19.95
N SER A 333 -1.21 -31.74 -19.35
CA SER A 333 -1.12 -33.01 -20.03
C SER A 333 0.25 -33.26 -20.74
N ARG A 334 0.36 -34.28 -21.53
CA ARG A 334 1.54 -34.65 -22.32
C ARG A 334 1.31 -34.27 -23.78
N GLU A 335 2.37 -34.00 -24.53
CA GLU A 335 2.30 -33.54 -25.93
C GLU A 335 1.58 -34.53 -26.84
N GLU A 336 1.62 -35.83 -26.48
CA GLU A 336 1.00 -36.88 -27.28
C GLU A 336 -0.53 -37.01 -27.03
N LEU A 337 -1.09 -36.32 -26.03
CA LEU A 337 -2.49 -36.44 -25.65
C LEU A 337 -3.34 -35.28 -26.23
N PRO A 338 -4.60 -35.55 -26.59
CA PRO A 338 -5.46 -34.55 -27.22
C PRO A 338 -5.84 -33.38 -26.29
N ASP A 339 -5.65 -33.51 -24.98
CA ASP A 339 -5.85 -32.49 -23.97
C ASP A 339 -4.59 -31.67 -23.64
N TYR A 340 -3.52 -31.83 -24.45
CA TYR A 340 -2.30 -31.05 -24.31
C TYR A 340 -2.57 -29.57 -24.52
N SER A 341 -2.13 -28.76 -23.57
CA SER A 341 -2.20 -27.30 -23.63
C SER A 341 -0.95 -26.68 -23.02
N LEU A 342 -0.38 -25.74 -23.75
CA LEU A 342 0.75 -24.94 -23.30
C LEU A 342 0.34 -23.48 -23.22
N GLU A 343 0.37 -22.93 -22.02
CA GLU A 343 -0.07 -21.56 -21.78
C GLU A 343 1.04 -20.73 -21.10
N LYS A 344 1.31 -19.58 -21.66
CA LYS A 344 2.20 -18.56 -21.11
C LYS A 344 1.35 -17.36 -20.70
N ALA A 345 1.29 -17.09 -19.40
CA ALA A 345 0.47 -16.02 -18.89
C ALA A 345 1.25 -15.12 -17.93
N PHE A 346 0.97 -13.83 -17.98
CA PHE A 346 1.50 -12.86 -17.04
C PHE A 346 0.37 -12.07 -16.39
N PHE A 347 0.65 -11.50 -15.22
CA PHE A 347 -0.25 -10.59 -14.54
C PHE A 347 0.53 -9.57 -13.74
N ILE A 348 0.19 -8.30 -13.90
CA ILE A 348 0.78 -7.18 -13.18
C ILE A 348 -0.33 -6.51 -12.37
N ARG A 349 -0.06 -6.30 -11.09
CA ARG A 349 -0.88 -5.50 -10.20
C ARG A 349 -0.02 -4.43 -9.56
N TRP A 350 -0.51 -3.20 -9.58
CA TRP A 350 0.13 -2.08 -8.91
C TRP A 350 -0.91 -1.19 -8.28
N ASN A 351 -0.83 -1.05 -6.97
CA ASN A 351 -1.63 -0.09 -6.21
C ASN A 351 -0.70 0.97 -5.64
N HIS A 352 -1.03 2.22 -5.85
CA HIS A 352 -0.29 3.36 -5.32
C HIS A 352 -1.26 4.43 -4.85
N THR A 353 -1.02 4.95 -3.64
CA THR A 353 -1.79 6.07 -3.10
C THR A 353 -0.83 7.09 -2.51
N GLN A 354 -0.92 8.32 -3.00
CA GLN A 354 -0.21 9.45 -2.44
C GLN A 354 -0.98 9.98 -1.22
N ASP A 355 -0.26 10.24 -0.11
CA ASP A 355 -0.85 10.90 1.06
C ASP A 355 -1.19 12.36 0.73
N ALA A 356 -2.38 12.82 1.14
CA ALA A 356 -2.83 14.18 0.92
C ALA A 356 -1.90 15.24 1.56
N LYS A 357 -1.17 14.87 2.62
CA LYS A 357 -0.20 15.73 3.30
C LYS A 357 1.09 15.92 2.52
N ALA A 358 1.43 14.99 1.61
CA ALA A 358 2.67 15.04 0.83
C ALA A 358 2.76 16.28 -0.07
N ARG A 359 1.67 16.60 -0.74
CA ARG A 359 1.54 17.76 -1.63
C ARG A 359 0.11 18.30 -1.57
N PRO A 360 -0.20 19.23 -0.67
CA PRO A 360 -1.54 19.80 -0.57
C PRO A 360 -2.06 20.29 -1.93
N GLY A 361 -3.27 19.90 -2.26
CA GLY A 361 -3.90 20.20 -3.54
C GLY A 361 -3.38 19.41 -4.75
N SER A 362 -2.56 18.37 -4.56
CA SER A 362 -2.16 17.44 -5.63
C SER A 362 -2.26 16.02 -5.12
N THR A 363 -2.93 15.15 -5.86
CA THR A 363 -3.06 13.73 -5.54
C THR A 363 -2.66 12.88 -6.74
N PHE A 364 -1.98 11.78 -6.46
CA PHE A 364 -1.66 10.75 -7.43
C PHE A 364 -2.10 9.39 -6.90
N THR A 365 -2.86 8.66 -7.71
CA THR A 365 -3.33 7.32 -7.39
C THR A 365 -3.16 6.41 -8.59
N ALA A 366 -2.80 5.17 -8.36
CA ALA A 366 -2.77 4.15 -9.39
C ALA A 366 -3.36 2.85 -8.85
N ASN A 367 -4.21 2.23 -9.64
CA ASN A 367 -4.71 0.88 -9.45
C ASN A 367 -4.65 0.17 -10.80
N VAL A 368 -3.59 -0.60 -11.01
CA VAL A 368 -3.31 -1.30 -12.25
C VAL A 368 -3.54 -2.78 -12.05
N ASN A 369 -4.36 -3.38 -12.90
CA ASN A 369 -4.59 -4.80 -13.02
C ASN A 369 -4.59 -5.13 -14.51
N ALA A 370 -3.50 -5.67 -15.01
CA ALA A 370 -3.31 -5.97 -16.41
C ALA A 370 -2.59 -7.30 -16.59
N GLY A 371 -3.00 -8.10 -17.55
CA GLY A 371 -2.38 -9.39 -17.78
C GLY A 371 -3.02 -10.17 -18.93
N SER A 372 -2.54 -11.39 -19.12
CA SER A 372 -3.07 -12.30 -20.14
C SER A 372 -4.51 -12.71 -19.81
N ASN A 373 -5.36 -12.81 -20.81
CA ASN A 373 -6.77 -13.24 -20.68
C ASN A 373 -6.91 -14.61 -19.99
N SER A 374 -5.95 -15.49 -20.20
CA SER A 374 -5.90 -16.85 -19.65
C SER A 374 -5.35 -16.93 -18.23
N PHE A 375 -4.80 -15.83 -17.66
CA PHE A 375 -4.08 -15.88 -16.38
C PHE A 375 -4.91 -16.52 -15.27
N TYR A 376 -6.14 -16.08 -15.03
CA TYR A 376 -6.98 -16.62 -13.96
C TYR A 376 -7.54 -18.00 -14.27
N ARG A 377 -7.66 -18.39 -15.55
CA ARG A 377 -8.08 -19.74 -15.93
C ARG A 377 -7.08 -20.81 -15.50
N PHE A 378 -5.76 -20.53 -15.65
CA PHE A 378 -4.68 -21.48 -15.38
C PHE A 378 -3.99 -21.26 -14.03
N ASN A 379 -4.28 -20.14 -13.35
CA ASN A 379 -3.65 -19.78 -12.07
C ASN A 379 -4.69 -19.64 -10.96
N LEU A 380 -5.51 -20.66 -10.76
CA LEU A 380 -6.58 -20.68 -9.75
C LEU A 380 -6.00 -20.58 -8.35
N SER A 381 -6.15 -19.45 -7.72
CA SER A 381 -5.85 -19.24 -6.30
C SER A 381 -7.12 -19.22 -5.44
N ASN A 382 -8.26 -18.82 -6.01
CA ASN A 382 -9.57 -18.89 -5.38
C ASN A 382 -10.71 -18.85 -6.43
N SER A 383 -11.92 -19.23 -6.03
CA SER A 383 -13.10 -19.28 -6.90
C SER A 383 -13.51 -17.89 -7.44
N ASN A 384 -13.27 -16.81 -6.69
CA ASN A 384 -13.63 -15.47 -7.13
C ASN A 384 -12.79 -15.01 -8.33
N ASN A 385 -11.51 -15.38 -8.38
CA ASN A 385 -10.64 -15.06 -9.51
C ASN A 385 -11.11 -15.75 -10.79
N PHE A 386 -11.63 -16.98 -10.70
CA PHE A 386 -12.16 -17.70 -11.85
C PHE A 386 -13.40 -17.02 -12.45
N LEU A 387 -14.24 -16.39 -11.60
CA LEU A 387 -15.45 -15.68 -12.02
C LEU A 387 -15.17 -14.24 -12.51
N THR A 388 -13.93 -13.75 -12.38
CA THR A 388 -13.55 -12.39 -12.80
C THR A 388 -13.27 -12.38 -14.30
N ASN A 389 -14.18 -11.80 -15.07
CA ASN A 389 -14.10 -11.71 -16.54
C ASN A 389 -13.58 -10.36 -17.03
N THR A 390 -13.31 -9.41 -16.13
CA THR A 390 -12.90 -8.07 -16.52
C THR A 390 -11.74 -7.60 -15.64
N PHE A 391 -10.66 -7.15 -16.27
CA PHE A 391 -9.57 -6.43 -15.63
C PHE A 391 -9.75 -4.94 -15.84
N THR A 392 -9.66 -4.17 -14.77
CA THR A 392 -9.73 -2.72 -14.85
C THR A 392 -8.49 -2.09 -14.22
N SER A 393 -7.97 -1.07 -14.87
CA SER A 393 -6.84 -0.29 -14.38
C SER A 393 -7.16 1.19 -14.47
N SER A 394 -6.69 1.95 -13.50
CA SER A 394 -6.77 3.40 -13.51
C SER A 394 -5.52 4.01 -12.90
N ILE A 395 -4.96 5.00 -13.58
CA ILE A 395 -3.89 5.86 -13.05
C ILE A 395 -4.44 7.28 -13.15
N ALA A 396 -4.47 8.00 -12.03
CA ALA A 396 -5.02 9.34 -12.00
C ALA A 396 -4.11 10.31 -11.23
N TRP A 397 -3.94 11.47 -11.80
CA TRP A 397 -3.31 12.61 -11.15
C TRP A 397 -4.28 13.79 -11.15
N SER A 398 -4.44 14.43 -10.02
CA SER A 398 -5.25 15.64 -9.91
C SER A 398 -4.50 16.76 -9.21
N LYS A 399 -4.80 18.00 -9.64
CA LYS A 399 -4.25 19.22 -9.08
C LYS A 399 -5.36 20.23 -8.87
N SER A 400 -5.53 20.66 -7.62
CA SER A 400 -6.36 21.80 -7.25
C SER A 400 -5.46 22.92 -6.77
N TRP A 401 -5.63 24.12 -7.29
CA TRP A 401 -4.86 25.28 -6.86
C TRP A 401 -5.57 25.94 -5.69
N THR A 402 -4.97 25.84 -4.51
CA THR A 402 -5.53 26.43 -3.28
C THR A 402 -5.75 27.93 -3.43
N GLY A 403 -6.93 28.41 -3.08
CA GLY A 403 -7.31 29.82 -3.22
C GLY A 403 -7.72 30.24 -4.63
N SER A 404 -7.72 29.31 -5.61
CA SER A 404 -8.18 29.56 -6.98
C SER A 404 -9.32 28.59 -7.35
N PRO A 405 -10.18 28.96 -8.31
CA PRO A 405 -11.31 28.12 -8.71
C PRO A 405 -10.93 26.97 -9.64
N PHE A 406 -9.65 26.76 -9.93
CA PHE A 406 -9.20 25.85 -10.96
C PHE A 406 -8.81 24.48 -10.38
N ASN A 407 -9.20 23.44 -11.09
CA ASN A 407 -8.66 22.09 -10.91
C ASN A 407 -8.38 21.42 -12.26
N LEU A 408 -7.40 20.55 -12.26
CA LEU A 408 -7.01 19.73 -13.41
C LEU A 408 -6.92 18.28 -12.94
N SER A 409 -7.52 17.37 -13.67
CA SER A 409 -7.34 15.93 -13.52
C SER A 409 -6.87 15.32 -14.84
N VAL A 410 -5.90 14.43 -14.76
CA VAL A 410 -5.40 13.64 -15.89
C VAL A 410 -5.44 12.19 -15.48
N ALA A 411 -6.01 11.34 -16.30
CA ALA A 411 -6.14 9.93 -16.01
C ALA A 411 -5.82 9.07 -17.25
N ALA A 412 -5.40 7.85 -16.97
CA ALA A 412 -5.31 6.77 -17.94
C ALA A 412 -6.13 5.61 -17.41
N THR A 413 -7.02 5.07 -18.21
CA THR A 413 -7.88 3.93 -17.86
C THR A 413 -7.72 2.79 -18.86
N HIS A 414 -7.81 1.59 -18.35
CA HIS A 414 -7.77 0.34 -19.12
C HIS A 414 -8.87 -0.56 -18.62
N SER A 415 -9.58 -1.19 -19.54
CA SER A 415 -10.56 -2.24 -19.26
C SER A 415 -10.37 -3.37 -20.27
N GLN A 416 -10.26 -4.60 -19.82
CA GLN A 416 -10.03 -5.78 -20.65
C GLN A 416 -11.03 -6.86 -20.26
N ASN A 417 -11.82 -7.32 -21.21
CA ASN A 417 -12.72 -8.45 -21.03
C ASN A 417 -12.02 -9.74 -21.44
N THR A 418 -11.86 -10.66 -20.49
CA THR A 418 -11.10 -11.92 -20.71
C THR A 418 -11.85 -12.94 -21.56
N GLN A 419 -13.17 -12.84 -21.70
CA GLN A 419 -13.99 -13.75 -22.51
C GLN A 419 -14.08 -13.29 -23.97
N THR A 420 -14.43 -12.02 -24.16
CA THR A 420 -14.57 -11.45 -25.52
C THR A 420 -13.23 -10.97 -26.09
N GLN A 421 -12.18 -10.90 -25.27
CA GLN A 421 -10.84 -10.41 -25.60
C GLN A 421 -10.85 -8.93 -26.04
N ASP A 422 -11.86 -8.18 -25.67
CA ASP A 422 -11.95 -6.75 -25.96
C ASP A 422 -11.12 -5.96 -24.94
N ILE A 423 -10.32 -5.04 -25.45
CA ILE A 423 -9.58 -4.06 -24.65
C ILE A 423 -10.10 -2.66 -24.99
N SER A 424 -10.42 -1.89 -23.97
CA SER A 424 -10.72 -0.47 -24.07
C SER A 424 -9.68 0.32 -23.27
N LEU A 425 -9.02 1.25 -23.96
CA LEU A 425 -8.03 2.14 -23.38
C LEU A 425 -8.47 3.59 -23.55
N SER A 426 -8.32 4.40 -22.51
CA SER A 426 -8.45 5.85 -22.58
C SER A 426 -7.18 6.49 -22.03
N ILE A 427 -6.30 6.94 -22.92
CA ILE A 427 -4.94 7.42 -22.60
C ILE A 427 -4.52 8.55 -23.55
N PRO A 428 -4.36 9.80 -23.06
CA PRO A 428 -4.85 10.30 -21.77
C PRO A 428 -6.32 10.70 -21.83
N SER A 429 -6.95 10.76 -20.68
CA SER A 429 -8.15 11.54 -20.44
C SER A 429 -7.79 12.71 -19.51
N ALA A 430 -8.16 13.94 -19.89
CA ALA A 430 -7.83 15.13 -19.10
C ALA A 430 -9.07 16.01 -18.95
N THR A 431 -9.30 16.48 -17.72
CA THR A 431 -10.40 17.42 -17.45
C THR A 431 -9.86 18.61 -16.66
N PHE A 432 -10.02 19.79 -17.24
CA PHE A 432 -9.79 21.04 -16.54
C PHE A 432 -11.13 21.68 -16.20
N ASN A 433 -11.30 22.08 -14.97
CA ASN A 433 -12.53 22.67 -14.46
C ASN A 433 -12.26 23.99 -13.74
N MET A 434 -13.01 25.00 -14.08
CA MET A 434 -13.15 26.25 -13.34
C MET A 434 -14.47 26.23 -12.59
N ALA A 435 -14.39 26.14 -11.25
CA ALA A 435 -15.57 26.23 -10.41
C ALA A 435 -16.33 27.54 -10.67
N ARG A 436 -17.66 27.49 -10.51
CA ARG A 436 -18.55 28.61 -10.79
C ARG A 436 -18.02 29.91 -10.17
N GLN A 437 -17.80 30.94 -11.00
CA GLN A 437 -17.41 32.29 -10.62
C GLN A 437 -18.59 33.25 -10.83
N THR A 438 -18.64 34.29 -10.02
CA THR A 438 -19.63 35.36 -10.16
C THR A 438 -18.92 36.68 -10.57
N PRO A 439 -18.65 36.86 -11.87
CA PRO A 439 -17.80 37.94 -12.34
C PRO A 439 -18.37 39.34 -12.07
N PHE A 440 -19.69 39.45 -11.96
CA PHE A 440 -20.40 40.74 -11.74
C PHE A 440 -20.61 41.05 -10.25
N LYS A 441 -20.05 40.23 -9.33
CA LYS A 441 -20.17 40.48 -7.89
C LYS A 441 -19.30 41.66 -7.48
N ARG A 442 -19.91 42.64 -6.79
CA ARG A 442 -19.20 43.81 -6.23
C ARG A 442 -18.17 43.36 -5.18
N ARG A 443 -16.98 43.97 -5.18
CA ARG A 443 -15.93 43.72 -4.18
C ARG A 443 -16.37 44.14 -2.76
N ALA A 444 -17.01 45.30 -2.61
CA ALA A 444 -17.61 45.77 -1.37
C ALA A 444 -19.13 45.64 -1.48
N GLN A 445 -19.72 44.73 -0.74
CA GLN A 445 -21.15 44.47 -0.77
C GLN A 445 -21.84 45.40 0.20
N VAL A 446 -22.51 46.44 -0.33
CA VAL A 446 -23.36 47.38 0.43
C VAL A 446 -24.80 47.18 -0.03
N GLY A 447 -25.69 46.81 0.88
CA GLY A 447 -27.10 46.57 0.61
C GLY A 447 -27.42 45.18 0.03
N ALA A 448 -28.64 45.03 -0.51
CA ALA A 448 -29.11 43.77 -1.05
C ALA A 448 -28.33 43.34 -2.32
N VAL A 449 -28.10 42.02 -2.47
CA VAL A 449 -27.46 41.44 -3.66
C VAL A 449 -28.38 41.64 -4.87
N ARG A 450 -27.88 42.26 -5.91
CA ARG A 450 -28.60 42.48 -7.15
C ARG A 450 -28.66 41.20 -7.99
N TRP A 451 -29.66 41.04 -8.83
CA TRP A 451 -29.86 39.80 -9.64
C TRP A 451 -28.66 39.47 -10.54
N TYR A 452 -28.02 40.47 -11.14
CA TYR A 452 -26.84 40.27 -12.01
C TYR A 452 -25.58 39.84 -11.23
N GLU A 453 -25.48 40.21 -9.95
CA GLU A 453 -24.36 39.78 -9.10
C GLU A 453 -24.38 38.25 -8.83
N LYS A 454 -25.53 37.64 -9.03
CA LYS A 454 -25.73 36.18 -8.88
C LYS A 454 -25.45 35.43 -10.17
N ILE A 455 -25.18 36.10 -11.30
CA ILE A 455 -24.80 35.44 -12.55
C ILE A 455 -23.50 34.72 -12.31
N GLY A 456 -23.54 33.40 -12.42
CA GLY A 456 -22.39 32.53 -12.28
C GLY A 456 -22.02 31.94 -13.62
N VAL A 457 -20.73 31.90 -13.88
CA VAL A 457 -20.13 31.28 -15.08
C VAL A 457 -19.19 30.19 -14.62
N GLY A 458 -19.40 28.99 -15.10
CA GLY A 458 -18.48 27.85 -14.98
C GLY A 458 -17.75 27.60 -16.29
N TYR A 459 -16.67 26.85 -16.25
CA TYR A 459 -16.00 26.35 -17.45
C TYR A 459 -15.43 24.98 -17.18
N THR A 460 -15.72 24.03 -18.06
CA THR A 460 -15.13 22.70 -18.01
C THR A 460 -14.63 22.35 -19.40
N THR A 461 -13.40 21.89 -19.51
CA THR A 461 -12.90 21.27 -20.74
C THR A 461 -12.42 19.87 -20.47
N SER A 462 -12.79 18.94 -21.35
CA SER A 462 -12.43 17.53 -21.27
C SER A 462 -11.78 17.11 -22.58
N PHE A 463 -10.58 16.57 -22.49
CA PHE A 463 -9.90 15.88 -23.57
C PHE A 463 -10.02 14.37 -23.35
N LEU A 464 -10.39 13.63 -24.37
CA LEU A 464 -10.49 12.18 -24.33
C LEU A 464 -9.83 11.59 -25.57
N ASN A 465 -8.95 10.61 -25.34
CA ASN A 465 -8.33 9.81 -26.38
C ASN A 465 -8.56 8.34 -26.04
N THR A 466 -9.30 7.61 -26.86
CA THR A 466 -9.75 6.25 -26.56
C THR A 466 -9.66 5.33 -27.77
N ILE A 467 -9.41 4.05 -27.49
CA ILE A 467 -9.49 2.96 -28.45
C ILE A 467 -10.23 1.78 -27.81
N THR A 468 -11.02 1.09 -28.61
CA THR A 468 -11.60 -0.22 -28.25
C THR A 468 -11.26 -1.18 -29.38
N THR A 469 -10.54 -2.25 -29.04
CA THR A 469 -10.05 -3.23 -30.03
C THR A 469 -9.89 -4.60 -29.35
N LYS A 470 -9.51 -5.62 -30.12
CA LYS A 470 -9.09 -6.92 -29.56
C LYS A 470 -7.67 -6.82 -29.00
N ASP A 471 -7.37 -7.58 -27.96
CA ASP A 471 -6.05 -7.62 -27.31
C ASP A 471 -4.93 -8.00 -28.30
N SER A 472 -5.20 -8.93 -29.22
CA SER A 472 -4.28 -9.37 -30.26
C SER A 472 -3.95 -8.29 -31.29
N LEU A 473 -4.83 -7.29 -31.45
CA LEU A 473 -4.67 -6.21 -32.44
C LEU A 473 -4.05 -4.95 -31.86
N LEU A 474 -4.04 -4.79 -30.55
CA LEU A 474 -3.67 -3.53 -29.88
C LEU A 474 -2.26 -3.02 -30.24
N PHE A 475 -1.31 -3.94 -30.48
CA PHE A 475 0.08 -3.59 -30.78
C PHE A 475 0.48 -3.86 -32.23
N GLN A 476 -0.49 -4.17 -33.09
CA GLN A 476 -0.22 -4.36 -34.52
C GLN A 476 -0.04 -3.02 -35.24
N GLU A 477 0.56 -3.08 -36.43
CA GLU A 477 0.74 -1.93 -37.30
C GLU A 477 -0.62 -1.36 -37.68
N GLY A 478 -0.80 -0.03 -37.57
CA GLY A 478 -2.08 0.63 -37.81
C GLY A 478 -3.02 0.74 -36.59
N SER A 479 -2.81 0.03 -35.48
CA SER A 479 -3.68 0.15 -34.31
C SER A 479 -3.72 1.56 -33.73
N LEU A 480 -2.62 2.32 -33.81
CA LEU A 480 -2.56 3.72 -33.37
C LEU A 480 -3.48 4.64 -34.15
N GLN A 481 -3.79 4.31 -35.41
CA GLN A 481 -4.71 5.10 -36.26
C GLN A 481 -6.17 4.92 -35.84
N GLN A 482 -6.50 3.84 -35.10
CA GLN A 482 -7.84 3.56 -34.61
C GLN A 482 -8.19 4.37 -33.36
N PHE A 483 -7.23 5.08 -32.75
CA PHE A 483 -7.53 5.96 -31.64
C PHE A 483 -8.47 7.08 -32.06
N ARG A 484 -9.55 7.24 -31.29
CA ARG A 484 -10.52 8.32 -31.43
C ARG A 484 -10.25 9.35 -30.34
N TYR A 485 -10.06 10.58 -30.71
CA TYR A 485 -9.78 11.66 -29.79
C TYR A 485 -10.58 12.91 -30.11
N GLY A 486 -10.80 13.70 -29.08
CA GLY A 486 -11.52 14.96 -29.19
C GLY A 486 -11.40 15.78 -27.92
N MET A 487 -11.89 17.01 -28.00
CA MET A 487 -11.93 17.93 -26.86
C MET A 487 -13.32 18.55 -26.77
N GLN A 488 -13.88 18.58 -25.58
CA GLN A 488 -15.17 19.21 -25.32
C GLN A 488 -14.99 20.36 -24.34
N HIS A 489 -15.59 21.49 -24.67
CA HIS A 489 -15.71 22.67 -23.80
C HIS A 489 -17.17 22.83 -23.39
N SER A 490 -17.42 23.14 -22.13
CA SER A 490 -18.75 23.40 -21.60
C SER A 490 -18.73 24.67 -20.74
N ILE A 491 -19.61 25.60 -21.06
CA ILE A 491 -19.73 26.90 -20.41
C ILE A 491 -21.17 27.07 -19.89
N PRO A 492 -21.49 26.60 -18.68
CA PRO A 492 -22.77 26.87 -18.04
C PRO A 492 -22.79 28.28 -17.46
N ILE A 493 -23.81 29.05 -17.81
CA ILE A 493 -24.12 30.37 -17.25
C ILE A 493 -25.48 30.28 -16.57
N ASN A 494 -25.54 30.56 -15.29
CA ASN A 494 -26.79 30.49 -14.53
C ASN A 494 -26.89 31.59 -13.51
N THR A 495 -28.13 31.98 -13.18
CA THR A 495 -28.44 32.90 -12.10
C THR A 495 -29.68 32.45 -11.38
N ASN A 496 -29.92 32.98 -10.19
CA ASN A 496 -31.16 32.75 -9.46
C ASN A 496 -31.68 34.04 -8.86
N PHE A 497 -33.00 34.19 -8.91
CA PHE A 497 -33.69 35.28 -8.24
C PHE A 497 -35.05 34.82 -7.73
N THR A 498 -35.56 35.50 -6.72
CA THR A 498 -36.85 35.15 -6.10
C THR A 498 -37.87 36.20 -6.45
N ILE A 499 -38.99 35.75 -7.02
CA ILE A 499 -40.16 36.55 -7.33
C ILE A 499 -41.14 36.43 -6.17
N ALA A 500 -41.75 37.58 -5.76
CA ALA A 500 -42.76 37.61 -4.71
C ALA A 500 -42.34 36.94 -3.38
N LYS A 501 -41.06 36.85 -3.10
CA LYS A 501 -40.42 36.20 -1.91
C LYS A 501 -40.54 34.66 -1.85
N TYR A 502 -41.34 34.02 -2.67
CA TYR A 502 -41.66 32.60 -2.56
C TYR A 502 -41.27 31.78 -3.78
N LEU A 503 -41.30 32.34 -4.96
CA LEU A 503 -41.02 31.63 -6.20
C LEU A 503 -39.56 31.89 -6.61
N THR A 504 -38.72 30.84 -6.54
CA THR A 504 -37.34 30.92 -7.03
C THR A 504 -37.33 30.56 -8.51
N VAL A 505 -36.76 31.46 -9.31
CA VAL A 505 -36.57 31.29 -10.76
C VAL A 505 -35.08 31.22 -11.03
N THR A 506 -34.68 30.16 -11.79
CA THR A 506 -33.28 29.88 -12.12
C THR A 506 -33.16 29.76 -13.63
N PRO A 507 -32.94 30.84 -14.36
CA PRO A 507 -32.58 30.77 -15.78
C PRO A 507 -31.15 30.33 -15.96
N GLY A 508 -30.90 29.54 -17.00
CA GLY A 508 -29.62 29.03 -17.39
C GLY A 508 -29.41 29.06 -18.90
N PHE A 509 -28.19 29.23 -19.29
CA PHE A 509 -27.68 29.09 -20.64
C PHE A 509 -26.50 28.15 -20.63
N SER A 510 -26.50 27.14 -21.45
CA SER A 510 -25.37 26.19 -21.59
C SER A 510 -24.85 26.25 -23.01
N TYR A 511 -23.56 26.50 -23.14
CA TYR A 511 -22.86 26.45 -24.41
C TYR A 511 -21.85 25.30 -24.37
N ASN A 512 -21.86 24.43 -25.39
CA ASN A 512 -20.91 23.35 -25.56
C ASN A 512 -20.26 23.48 -26.94
N GLU A 513 -18.94 23.24 -26.96
CA GLU A 513 -18.17 23.17 -28.19
C GLU A 513 -17.28 21.93 -28.15
N ARG A 514 -17.28 21.15 -29.24
CA ARG A 514 -16.50 19.94 -29.38
C ARG A 514 -15.55 20.09 -30.55
N TRP A 515 -14.30 19.74 -30.34
CA TRP A 515 -13.26 19.80 -31.34
C TRP A 515 -12.84 18.40 -31.75
N TYR A 516 -12.85 18.17 -33.07
CA TYR A 516 -12.44 16.93 -33.69
C TYR A 516 -11.41 17.18 -34.76
N MET A 517 -10.46 16.27 -34.92
CA MET A 517 -9.48 16.27 -36.02
C MET A 517 -9.88 15.30 -37.13
N ARG A 518 -10.97 14.55 -36.90
CA ARG A 518 -11.54 13.59 -37.84
C ARG A 518 -13.05 13.63 -37.77
N THR A 519 -13.66 13.57 -38.94
CA THR A 519 -15.12 13.40 -39.13
C THR A 519 -15.35 12.23 -40.05
N ILE A 520 -16.61 11.83 -40.25
CA ILE A 520 -16.95 10.79 -41.20
C ILE A 520 -17.73 11.37 -42.37
N ASP A 521 -17.56 10.76 -43.54
CA ASP A 521 -18.41 10.91 -44.70
C ASP A 521 -18.96 9.55 -45.08
N LYS A 522 -20.28 9.48 -45.36
CA LYS A 522 -20.94 8.25 -45.74
C LYS A 522 -21.39 8.37 -47.21
N SER A 523 -21.09 7.34 -47.99
CA SER A 523 -21.53 7.21 -49.37
C SER A 523 -22.15 5.85 -49.60
N TRP A 524 -23.11 5.76 -50.53
CA TRP A 524 -23.69 4.49 -50.95
C TRP A 524 -22.81 3.87 -52.02
N ASP A 525 -22.42 2.63 -51.84
CA ASP A 525 -21.73 1.82 -52.87
C ASP A 525 -22.77 0.94 -53.59
N PRO A 526 -23.11 1.20 -54.84
CA PRO A 526 -24.10 0.43 -55.55
C PRO A 526 -23.64 -0.97 -55.95
N GLU A 527 -22.32 -1.22 -56.02
CA GLU A 527 -21.76 -2.54 -56.38
C GLU A 527 -21.79 -3.49 -55.14
N ALA A 528 -21.42 -2.95 -53.97
CA ALA A 528 -21.42 -3.70 -52.73
C ALA A 528 -22.76 -3.66 -52.00
N GLU A 529 -23.77 -2.91 -52.47
CA GLU A 529 -25.08 -2.69 -51.86
C GLU A 529 -25.00 -2.32 -50.35
N GLN A 530 -24.01 -1.49 -50.00
CA GLN A 530 -23.77 -1.10 -48.62
C GLN A 530 -23.35 0.37 -48.49
N VAL A 531 -23.52 0.90 -47.29
CA VAL A 531 -22.98 2.24 -46.94
C VAL A 531 -21.51 2.13 -46.61
N VAL A 532 -20.68 2.81 -47.36
CA VAL A 532 -19.25 2.98 -47.08
C VAL A 532 -19.05 4.19 -46.18
N VAL A 533 -18.19 4.07 -45.18
CA VAL A 533 -17.90 5.13 -44.23
C VAL A 533 -16.43 5.51 -44.37
N ASP A 534 -16.20 6.70 -44.88
CA ASP A 534 -14.87 7.26 -45.07
C ASP A 534 -14.50 8.21 -43.92
N THR A 535 -13.23 8.22 -43.55
CA THR A 535 -12.70 9.14 -42.55
C THR A 535 -12.14 10.38 -43.24
N VAL A 536 -12.67 11.54 -42.87
CA VAL A 536 -12.22 12.84 -43.35
C VAL A 536 -11.32 13.49 -42.30
N ASP A 537 -10.04 13.58 -42.56
CA ASP A 537 -9.09 14.26 -41.69
C ASP A 537 -9.22 15.78 -41.81
N GLY A 538 -9.11 16.49 -40.71
CA GLY A 538 -9.14 17.94 -40.64
C GLY A 538 -9.87 18.43 -39.39
N PHE A 539 -9.53 19.64 -38.95
CA PHE A 539 -10.18 20.25 -37.79
C PHE A 539 -11.64 20.61 -38.08
N ARG A 540 -12.53 20.13 -37.24
CA ARG A 540 -13.96 20.49 -37.24
C ARG A 540 -14.44 20.77 -35.84
N SER A 541 -15.25 21.82 -35.67
CA SER A 541 -15.89 22.16 -34.41
C SER A 541 -17.40 21.95 -34.49
N ALA A 542 -17.94 21.25 -33.50
CA ALA A 542 -19.37 21.08 -33.28
C ALA A 542 -19.81 21.97 -32.13
N ARG A 543 -20.72 22.91 -32.36
CA ARG A 543 -21.20 23.88 -31.38
C ARG A 543 -22.66 23.66 -31.12
N ASP A 544 -23.07 23.59 -29.86
CA ASP A 544 -24.46 23.58 -29.46
C ASP A 544 -24.72 24.45 -28.24
N PHE A 545 -25.93 24.92 -28.12
CA PHE A 545 -26.37 25.68 -26.98
C PHE A 545 -27.84 25.37 -26.62
N SER A 546 -28.15 25.59 -25.35
CA SER A 546 -29.51 25.45 -24.84
C SER A 546 -29.83 26.54 -23.82
N PHE A 547 -31.09 26.95 -23.79
CA PHE A 547 -31.65 27.79 -22.75
C PHE A 547 -32.53 26.94 -21.84
N SER A 548 -32.37 27.12 -20.55
CA SER A 548 -33.22 26.46 -19.54
C SER A 548 -33.72 27.46 -18.53
N THR A 549 -34.89 27.22 -17.98
CA THR A 549 -35.37 27.96 -16.82
C THR A 549 -36.10 26.99 -15.90
N SER A 550 -35.82 27.05 -14.62
CA SER A 550 -36.56 26.32 -13.61
C SER A 550 -37.22 27.26 -12.62
N MET A 551 -38.43 26.92 -12.21
CA MET A 551 -39.20 27.64 -11.20
C MET A 551 -39.57 26.67 -10.10
N ASN A 552 -39.25 26.99 -8.86
CA ASN A 552 -39.63 26.18 -7.71
C ASN A 552 -40.11 27.04 -6.55
N THR A 553 -40.96 26.44 -5.73
CA THR A 553 -41.39 27.05 -4.46
C THR A 553 -41.50 25.98 -3.39
N ARG A 554 -41.59 26.41 -2.13
CA ARG A 554 -41.82 25.50 -1.00
C ARG A 554 -43.10 25.85 -0.29
N ILE A 555 -43.99 24.89 -0.16
CA ILE A 555 -45.26 25.00 0.54
C ILE A 555 -45.17 24.17 1.81
N TYR A 556 -45.49 24.79 2.94
CA TYR A 556 -45.36 24.14 4.24
C TYR A 556 -46.74 23.89 4.82
N GLY A 557 -47.04 22.65 5.18
CA GLY A 557 -48.19 22.23 5.97
C GLY A 557 -47.73 21.76 7.35
N LEU A 558 -48.40 22.18 8.42
CA LEU A 558 -48.17 21.67 9.76
C LEU A 558 -49.48 21.26 10.41
N VAL A 559 -49.60 20.02 10.76
CA VAL A 559 -50.73 19.47 11.51
C VAL A 559 -50.23 19.09 12.91
N GLN A 560 -50.88 19.64 13.93
CA GLN A 560 -50.56 19.35 15.33
C GLN A 560 -51.67 18.53 15.96
N PHE A 561 -51.29 17.47 16.67
CA PHE A 561 -52.22 16.57 17.35
C PHE A 561 -52.18 16.84 18.85
N ARG A 562 -53.35 17.05 19.49
CA ARG A 562 -53.43 17.32 20.93
C ARG A 562 -53.24 16.09 21.80
N LYS A 563 -53.64 14.92 21.31
CA LYS A 563 -53.61 13.63 22.04
C LYS A 563 -52.88 12.55 21.24
N GLY A 564 -52.34 11.52 21.91
CA GLY A 564 -51.68 10.40 21.31
C GLY A 564 -50.14 10.54 21.20
N ARG A 565 -49.46 9.49 20.69
CA ARG A 565 -47.98 9.42 20.54
C ARG A 565 -47.46 10.38 19.48
N LEU A 566 -48.23 10.72 18.48
CA LEU A 566 -47.90 11.64 17.41
C LEU A 566 -48.19 13.08 17.88
N ALA A 567 -47.16 13.93 17.92
CA ALA A 567 -47.28 15.31 18.34
C ALA A 567 -47.60 16.25 17.18
N ALA A 568 -46.92 16.07 16.05
CA ALA A 568 -47.12 16.86 14.85
C ALA A 568 -46.63 16.14 13.59
N ILE A 569 -47.24 16.49 12.45
CA ILE A 569 -46.76 16.16 11.11
C ILE A 569 -46.46 17.45 10.39
N ARG A 570 -45.24 17.60 9.89
CA ARG A 570 -44.82 18.67 8.99
C ARG A 570 -44.75 18.11 7.58
N HIS A 571 -45.49 18.68 6.66
CA HIS A 571 -45.44 18.38 5.24
C HIS A 571 -44.72 19.52 4.51
N VAL A 572 -43.66 19.22 3.79
CA VAL A 572 -42.98 20.17 2.92
C VAL A 572 -43.17 19.69 1.49
N MET A 573 -43.91 20.46 0.71
CA MET A 573 -44.17 20.21 -0.70
C MET A 573 -43.35 21.18 -1.53
N THR A 574 -42.56 20.66 -2.48
CA THR A 574 -41.73 21.48 -3.36
C THR A 574 -42.12 21.21 -4.82
N PRO A 575 -43.14 21.91 -5.34
CA PRO A 575 -43.44 21.87 -6.78
C PRO A 575 -42.33 22.59 -7.55
N SER A 576 -41.92 21.99 -8.66
CA SER A 576 -40.97 22.60 -9.61
C SER A 576 -41.42 22.39 -11.05
N ILE A 577 -41.25 23.40 -11.85
CA ILE A 577 -41.45 23.38 -13.30
C ILE A 577 -40.13 23.78 -13.95
N SER A 578 -39.66 23.01 -14.93
CA SER A 578 -38.50 23.37 -15.72
C SER A 578 -38.81 23.29 -17.21
N PHE A 579 -38.35 24.27 -17.93
CA PHE A 579 -38.42 24.37 -19.37
C PHE A 579 -37.02 24.43 -19.96
N THR A 580 -36.76 23.60 -20.98
CA THR A 580 -35.49 23.60 -21.71
C THR A 580 -35.79 23.72 -23.19
N TRP A 581 -35.10 24.63 -23.84
CA TRP A 581 -35.20 24.86 -25.29
C TRP A 581 -33.84 24.71 -25.96
N ARG A 582 -33.82 24.06 -27.11
CA ARG A 582 -32.65 23.87 -27.97
C ARG A 582 -33.06 24.09 -29.43
N PRO A 583 -32.30 24.86 -30.22
CA PRO A 583 -32.56 25.03 -31.67
C PRO A 583 -32.33 23.73 -32.43
N ASP A 584 -32.71 23.72 -33.69
CA ASP A 584 -32.46 22.60 -34.59
C ASP A 584 -31.04 22.68 -35.16
N PHE A 585 -30.16 21.82 -34.65
CA PHE A 585 -28.78 21.70 -35.14
C PHE A 585 -28.64 20.79 -36.35
N SER A 586 -29.72 20.12 -36.79
CA SER A 586 -29.72 19.35 -38.04
C SER A 586 -30.00 20.20 -39.27
N SER A 587 -30.34 21.49 -39.10
CA SER A 587 -30.50 22.42 -40.19
C SER A 587 -29.20 22.59 -40.99
N ASP A 588 -29.32 22.74 -42.29
CA ASP A 588 -28.21 22.94 -43.24
C ASP A 588 -27.31 24.13 -42.90
N PHE A 589 -27.86 25.14 -42.22
CA PHE A 589 -27.10 26.29 -41.71
C PHE A 589 -25.90 25.90 -40.86
N PHE A 590 -26.02 24.84 -40.07
CA PHE A 590 -24.93 24.37 -39.19
C PHE A 590 -23.97 23.41 -39.90
N GLY A 591 -24.40 22.68 -40.91
CA GLY A 591 -23.60 21.73 -41.67
C GLY A 591 -23.11 20.52 -40.87
N TYR A 592 -23.82 20.15 -39.83
CA TYR A 592 -23.44 19.05 -38.93
C TYR A 592 -24.04 17.71 -39.35
N TYR A 593 -25.04 17.75 -40.24
CA TYR A 593 -25.77 16.59 -40.71
C TYR A 593 -25.72 16.53 -42.23
N LYS A 594 -25.66 15.32 -42.78
CA LYS A 594 -25.72 15.02 -44.20
C LYS A 594 -26.72 13.88 -44.44
N GLU A 595 -27.17 13.72 -45.66
CA GLU A 595 -28.03 12.59 -46.07
C GLU A 595 -27.19 11.55 -46.82
N VAL A 596 -27.49 10.28 -46.62
CA VAL A 596 -26.94 9.14 -47.34
C VAL A 596 -28.01 8.14 -47.71
N GLN A 597 -27.93 7.58 -48.90
CA GLN A 597 -28.74 6.44 -49.30
C GLN A 597 -28.34 5.22 -48.49
N VAL A 598 -29.30 4.44 -47.95
CA VAL A 598 -29.05 3.30 -47.04
C VAL A 598 -29.45 1.95 -47.57
N ASP A 599 -30.22 1.94 -48.69
CA ASP A 599 -30.66 0.70 -49.32
C ASP A 599 -30.88 0.88 -50.82
N THR A 600 -31.15 -0.23 -51.51
CA THR A 600 -31.42 -0.27 -52.97
C THR A 600 -32.72 0.42 -53.40
N THR A 601 -33.59 0.77 -52.43
CA THR A 601 -34.85 1.49 -52.68
C THR A 601 -34.69 3.01 -52.62
N GLU A 602 -33.42 3.53 -52.67
CA GLU A 602 -33.10 4.95 -52.59
C GLU A 602 -33.56 5.65 -51.30
N ARG A 603 -33.78 4.88 -50.24
CA ARG A 603 -34.15 5.46 -48.95
C ARG A 603 -32.98 6.29 -48.36
N MET A 604 -33.22 7.59 -48.17
CA MET A 604 -32.29 8.51 -47.59
C MET A 604 -32.37 8.51 -46.06
N GLN A 605 -31.23 8.55 -45.39
CA GLN A 605 -31.09 8.69 -43.95
C GLN A 605 -30.13 9.80 -43.60
N MET A 606 -30.55 10.67 -42.68
CA MET A 606 -29.63 11.70 -42.13
C MET A 606 -28.68 11.09 -41.11
N TYR A 607 -27.41 11.48 -41.20
CA TYR A 607 -26.36 11.13 -40.25
C TYR A 607 -25.58 12.36 -39.84
N SER A 608 -24.98 12.32 -38.64
CA SER A 608 -24.07 13.36 -38.18
C SER A 608 -22.66 13.08 -38.66
N ILE A 609 -21.98 14.10 -39.21
CA ILE A 609 -20.55 13.98 -39.56
C ILE A 609 -19.65 13.71 -38.36
N PHE A 610 -20.16 13.88 -37.14
CA PHE A 610 -19.49 13.59 -35.85
C PHE A 610 -19.89 12.23 -35.25
N GLU A 611 -20.60 11.39 -36.01
CA GLU A 611 -20.95 10.03 -35.59
C GLU A 611 -19.67 9.23 -35.31
N GLY A 612 -19.63 8.50 -34.19
CA GLY A 612 -18.43 7.80 -33.74
C GLY A 612 -17.38 8.70 -33.05
N GLY A 613 -17.55 10.02 -33.02
CA GLY A 613 -16.73 10.92 -32.21
C GLY A 613 -16.91 10.68 -30.71
N VAL A 614 -15.83 10.83 -29.93
CA VAL A 614 -15.80 10.48 -28.48
C VAL A 614 -16.79 11.27 -27.61
N PHE A 615 -17.27 12.42 -28.07
CA PHE A 615 -18.28 13.24 -27.41
C PHE A 615 -19.58 13.38 -28.22
N GLY A 616 -19.68 12.69 -29.37
CA GLY A 616 -20.81 12.81 -30.28
C GLY A 616 -20.94 14.19 -30.92
N GLY A 617 -22.04 14.38 -31.67
CA GLY A 617 -22.41 15.67 -32.27
C GLY A 617 -23.53 16.39 -31.52
N PRO A 618 -23.89 17.61 -31.99
CA PRO A 618 -25.13 18.27 -31.55
C PRO A 618 -26.33 17.38 -31.84
N GLY A 619 -27.34 17.43 -30.95
CA GLY A 619 -28.52 16.56 -31.12
C GLY A 619 -29.35 16.96 -32.33
N PHE A 620 -29.94 15.96 -32.98
CA PHE A 620 -30.86 16.11 -34.12
C PHE A 620 -32.16 16.82 -33.71
N GLY A 621 -32.62 17.73 -34.55
CA GLY A 621 -33.92 18.40 -34.43
C GLY A 621 -34.00 19.44 -33.30
N LYS A 622 -35.07 20.26 -33.39
CA LYS A 622 -35.44 21.21 -32.34
C LYS A 622 -35.98 20.47 -31.11
N ALA A 623 -35.60 20.86 -29.93
CA ALA A 623 -36.14 20.33 -28.68
C ALA A 623 -36.76 21.42 -27.79
N SER A 624 -37.98 21.19 -27.32
CA SER A 624 -38.64 22.02 -26.31
C SER A 624 -39.26 21.06 -25.28
N ILE A 625 -38.67 21.03 -24.10
CA ILE A 625 -39.02 20.06 -23.05
C ILE A 625 -39.54 20.82 -21.83
N LEU A 626 -40.76 20.46 -21.39
CA LEU A 626 -41.35 20.93 -20.15
C LEU A 626 -41.42 19.77 -19.17
N ASN A 627 -40.78 19.92 -18.01
CA ASN A 627 -40.83 18.94 -16.94
C ASN A 627 -41.54 19.57 -15.73
N PHE A 628 -42.42 18.77 -15.11
CA PHE A 628 -43.05 19.10 -13.84
C PHE A 628 -42.63 18.05 -12.80
N SER A 629 -42.21 18.47 -11.62
CA SER A 629 -41.98 17.59 -10.48
C SER A 629 -42.60 18.12 -9.21
N LEU A 630 -43.00 17.21 -8.33
CA LEU A 630 -43.59 17.51 -7.03
C LEU A 630 -42.93 16.64 -5.98
N ASP A 631 -41.95 17.24 -5.25
CA ASP A 631 -41.29 16.57 -4.15
C ASP A 631 -42.10 16.77 -2.86
N ASN A 632 -42.29 15.70 -2.12
CA ASN A 632 -43.02 15.68 -0.85
C ASN A 632 -42.16 15.11 0.25
N ASN A 633 -41.98 15.89 1.31
CA ASN A 633 -41.25 15.45 2.52
C ASN A 633 -42.20 15.53 3.74
N PHE A 634 -42.37 14.42 4.42
CA PHE A 634 -43.18 14.30 5.64
C PHE A 634 -42.25 14.06 6.83
N GLU A 635 -42.28 14.95 7.79
CA GLU A 635 -41.57 14.84 9.06
C GLU A 635 -42.60 14.63 10.18
N MET A 636 -42.40 13.60 11.02
CA MET A 636 -43.26 13.31 12.15
C MET A 636 -42.55 13.53 13.47
N LYS A 637 -43.17 14.28 14.37
CA LYS A 637 -42.70 14.49 15.73
C LYS A 637 -43.49 13.60 16.69
N LEU A 638 -42.82 12.75 17.42
CA LEU A 638 -43.39 11.93 18.48
C LEU A 638 -43.23 12.59 19.83
N ARG A 639 -44.22 12.44 20.73
CA ARG A 639 -44.10 12.83 22.14
C ARG A 639 -43.23 11.82 22.85
N LYS A 640 -42.24 12.28 23.60
CA LYS A 640 -41.53 11.41 24.55
C LYS A 640 -42.54 10.93 25.60
N LYS A 641 -42.56 9.63 25.86
CA LYS A 641 -43.22 9.08 27.04
C LYS A 641 -42.43 9.66 28.24
N THR A 642 -43.07 10.51 29.02
CA THR A 642 -42.56 10.84 30.36
C THR A 642 -42.98 9.65 31.22
N ASP A 643 -42.02 8.84 31.66
CA ASP A 643 -42.23 7.80 32.68
C ASP A 643 -42.63 8.46 33.99
#